data_768039645a1c8cba900e9266505a68ab
#
_entry.id   768039645a1c8cba900e9266505a68ab
#
_cell.length_a   1.000
_cell.length_b   1.000
_cell.length_c   1.000
_cell.angle_alpha   90.00
_cell.angle_beta   90.00
_cell.angle_gamma   90.00
#
_symmetry.space_group_name_H-M   'P 1'
#
loop_
_entity.id
_entity.type
_entity.pdbx_description
1 polymer ?
#
loop_
_entity_poly.entity_id
_entity_poly.type
_entity_poly.pdbx_seq_one_letter_code
_entity_poly.pdbx_strand_id
1 'polypeptide(L)'
;VTKEYSLGNRHFELYIDGERGCTSRLVNRFTGDDYLKSCTAAGPMYKLYCIDKETGEKVEVLPESVVNIEEGVAGDRSSLAISFDSGRIAGTAEAPANIGATVNIDAADDDPESLWTIEIRNEDERYKVVEVLFPYFRGFYLGETWEDDVIIYPHHAGERTLAPVREYTTERYLGFGRGATTRGKDGVFSREINYCGLASMDWMYYYDDRNGFYLASYDKDFLVTGLRVETGGPDDPWMGWGLRKYVVVKQGETWRSNPSAVAITTKDWHWGARRYRKWIDGIIEMPDNPEYLKDETILNQCYNFKRNGVIFNRFSDIPSMYDAGRLDYGMRHMFIASWNRSGFDQDYPEYQPDMELGTPWQLAEGCRYVNENEGFVTFYINSRIFHVKSDFFDTLGKKWAMKDHAGEMYHEVYGPHEFVVLCPSNKEWQDYLIEMGSWMVRSYGAKGIYLDQLGSAEPFPCYDPDHTHSDIGRFNQGYLRVLKELLARIRGINEDSFLMIENCGDIYGSYVWGSLTWNGEDYDEFYNLFKYTFPEYVQVNMCNPKRHLEGEARACRLHKDLNRALLLGSVFWVGLEKAATLEDELHAYLKAAITLRNRLNPFFKRGTFVDDEGIVEKPEGMEVVHWRLDGGGDLYIISNPERVEGGVLATELPEGGIEGVRYFDIDGNEGAIEYRRGSRGAAEIAEISLPKGAGEVLCIIAK
;
A
#
# COMPACT_ATOMS: atom_id res chain seq x y z
N VAL A 1 -23.86 39.39 5.86
CA VAL A 1 -22.71 38.65 6.43
C VAL A 1 -23.23 37.26 6.77
N THR A 2 -22.82 36.30 6.04
CA THR A 2 -23.16 34.88 6.29
C THR A 2 -22.72 34.52 7.71
N LYS A 3 -23.57 33.85 8.48
CA LYS A 3 -23.18 33.40 9.81
C LYS A 3 -22.14 32.29 9.66
N GLU A 4 -20.98 32.50 10.28
CA GLU A 4 -19.89 31.51 10.32
C GLU A 4 -19.90 30.83 11.69
N TYR A 5 -19.72 29.50 11.69
CA TYR A 5 -19.58 28.66 12.88
C TYR A 5 -18.14 28.17 12.98
N SER A 6 -17.64 27.95 14.18
CA SER A 6 -16.29 27.47 14.36
C SER A 6 -16.21 26.32 15.37
N LEU A 7 -15.27 25.42 15.11
CA LEU A 7 -14.83 24.38 16.03
C LEU A 7 -13.30 24.46 16.09
N GLY A 8 -12.77 24.57 17.29
CA GLY A 8 -11.32 24.67 17.46
C GLY A 8 -10.84 24.08 18.76
N ASN A 9 -9.54 23.87 18.81
CA ASN A 9 -8.79 23.44 19.98
C ASN A 9 -7.43 24.13 20.02
N ARG A 10 -6.44 23.65 20.78
CA ARG A 10 -5.10 24.26 20.86
C ARG A 10 -4.31 24.17 19.56
N HIS A 11 -4.65 23.24 18.66
CA HIS A 11 -3.89 22.92 17.43
C HIS A 11 -4.45 23.61 16.20
N PHE A 12 -5.78 23.67 16.06
CA PHE A 12 -6.42 24.17 14.86
C PHE A 12 -7.71 24.93 15.15
N GLU A 13 -8.20 25.62 14.13
CA GLU A 13 -9.53 26.22 14.11
C GLU A 13 -10.16 25.97 12.73
N LEU A 14 -11.32 25.31 12.76
CA LEU A 14 -12.15 25.00 11.59
C LEU A 14 -13.32 25.97 11.57
N TYR A 15 -13.56 26.58 10.41
CA TYR A 15 -14.71 27.45 10.18
C TYR A 15 -15.63 26.85 9.13
N ILE A 16 -16.93 26.97 9.38
CA ILE A 16 -17.99 26.42 8.52
C ILE A 16 -18.91 27.57 8.07
N ASP A 17 -19.13 27.70 6.76
CA ASP A 17 -20.13 28.56 6.18
C ASP A 17 -21.54 28.07 6.58
N GLY A 18 -22.29 28.92 7.33
CA GLY A 18 -23.58 28.53 7.88
C GLY A 18 -24.73 28.42 6.87
N GLU A 19 -24.55 28.86 5.62
CA GLU A 19 -25.54 28.72 4.55
C GLU A 19 -25.23 27.49 3.67
N ARG A 20 -23.94 27.31 3.33
CA ARG A 20 -23.50 26.26 2.43
C ARG A 20 -23.14 24.95 3.16
N GLY A 21 -22.81 25.04 4.45
CA GLY A 21 -22.30 23.91 5.22
C GLY A 21 -20.97 23.37 4.69
N CYS A 22 -20.14 24.23 4.07
CA CYS A 22 -18.81 23.85 3.60
C CYS A 22 -17.72 24.44 4.53
N THR A 23 -16.53 23.85 4.51
CA THR A 23 -15.36 24.40 5.17
C THR A 23 -15.01 25.73 4.50
N SER A 24 -15.05 26.83 5.26
CA SER A 24 -14.68 28.17 4.79
C SER A 24 -13.22 28.49 5.09
N ARG A 25 -12.68 28.00 6.21
CA ARG A 25 -11.30 28.17 6.65
C ARG A 25 -10.86 26.98 7.48
N LEU A 26 -9.55 26.65 7.42
CA LEU A 26 -8.92 25.67 8.28
C LEU A 26 -7.54 26.17 8.68
N VAL A 27 -7.43 26.66 9.90
CA VAL A 27 -6.26 27.41 10.38
C VAL A 27 -5.42 26.55 11.32
N ASN A 28 -4.13 26.42 11.04
CA ASN A 28 -3.14 25.88 11.97
C ASN A 28 -2.80 26.96 13.00
N ARG A 29 -3.13 26.74 14.27
CA ARG A 29 -2.92 27.77 15.33
C ARG A 29 -1.45 27.96 15.71
N PHE A 30 -0.57 27.06 15.38
CA PHE A 30 0.85 27.21 15.67
C PHE A 30 1.58 28.04 14.63
N THR A 31 1.21 27.90 13.35
CA THR A 31 1.84 28.64 12.24
C THR A 31 1.05 29.91 11.87
N GLY A 32 -0.26 29.91 12.15
CA GLY A 32 -1.20 30.94 11.72
C GLY A 32 -1.67 30.78 10.27
N ASP A 33 -1.22 29.71 9.58
CA ASP A 33 -1.54 29.46 8.17
C ASP A 33 -2.97 28.94 8.01
N ASP A 34 -3.73 29.56 7.11
CA ASP A 34 -5.01 29.03 6.63
C ASP A 34 -4.76 28.12 5.43
N TYR A 35 -5.17 26.87 5.52
CA TYR A 35 -4.96 25.88 4.45
C TYR A 35 -5.89 26.09 3.27
N LEU A 36 -7.06 26.73 3.49
CA LEU A 36 -8.00 27.03 2.41
C LEU A 36 -7.59 28.32 1.69
N LYS A 37 -7.02 28.19 0.50
CA LYS A 37 -6.49 29.33 -0.28
C LYS A 37 -7.50 29.91 -1.27
N SER A 38 -8.50 29.13 -1.66
CA SER A 38 -9.50 29.55 -2.63
C SER A 38 -10.91 29.23 -2.14
N CYS A 39 -11.61 30.22 -1.64
CA CYS A 39 -13.03 30.08 -1.29
C CYS A 39 -13.93 29.84 -2.51
N THR A 40 -13.49 30.18 -3.72
CA THR A 40 -14.21 29.84 -4.97
C THR A 40 -14.06 28.38 -5.33
N ALA A 41 -12.98 27.73 -4.91
CA ALA A 41 -12.73 26.30 -5.09
C ALA A 41 -13.27 25.47 -3.92
N ALA A 42 -13.72 26.06 -2.82
CA ALA A 42 -14.29 25.34 -1.67
C ALA A 42 -15.45 24.44 -2.13
N GLY A 43 -15.29 23.14 -1.92
CA GLY A 43 -16.29 22.13 -2.24
C GLY A 43 -17.28 21.92 -1.10
N PRO A 44 -18.35 21.13 -1.32
CA PRO A 44 -19.22 20.68 -0.24
C PRO A 44 -18.45 19.76 0.72
N MET A 45 -18.93 19.56 1.96
CA MET A 45 -18.30 18.66 2.93
C MET A 45 -18.40 17.20 2.54
N TYR A 46 -19.38 16.86 1.70
CA TYR A 46 -19.60 15.51 1.17
C TYR A 46 -20.23 15.53 -0.22
N LYS A 47 -20.12 14.41 -0.93
CA LYS A 47 -20.86 14.13 -2.14
C LYS A 47 -21.48 12.74 -2.05
N LEU A 48 -22.67 12.57 -2.63
CA LEU A 48 -23.30 11.27 -2.77
C LEU A 48 -23.34 10.89 -4.24
N TYR A 49 -23.22 9.59 -4.52
CA TYR A 49 -23.50 9.05 -5.83
C TYR A 49 -24.67 8.07 -5.70
N CYS A 50 -25.67 8.30 -6.52
CA CYS A 50 -26.93 7.57 -6.46
C CYS A 50 -27.21 6.87 -7.78
N ILE A 51 -27.87 5.72 -7.73
CA ILE A 51 -28.49 5.12 -8.92
C ILE A 51 -29.91 5.67 -9.02
N ASP A 52 -30.21 6.30 -10.14
CA ASP A 52 -31.56 6.66 -10.55
C ASP A 52 -32.31 5.38 -10.97
N LYS A 53 -33.33 4.99 -10.25
CA LYS A 53 -34.10 3.76 -10.52
C LYS A 53 -34.91 3.82 -11.82
N GLU A 54 -35.19 5.01 -12.35
CA GLU A 54 -35.92 5.18 -13.60
C GLU A 54 -35.02 5.01 -14.83
N THR A 55 -33.79 5.52 -14.76
CA THR A 55 -32.85 5.49 -15.89
C THR A 55 -31.78 4.41 -15.78
N GLY A 56 -31.49 3.94 -14.55
CA GLY A 56 -30.37 3.06 -14.26
C GLY A 56 -29.02 3.79 -14.21
N GLU A 57 -28.98 5.09 -14.45
CA GLU A 57 -27.76 5.88 -14.48
C GLU A 57 -27.28 6.25 -13.08
N LYS A 58 -25.97 6.42 -12.94
CA LYS A 58 -25.35 6.94 -11.71
C LYS A 58 -25.26 8.46 -11.79
N VAL A 59 -25.85 9.15 -10.79
CA VAL A 59 -25.90 10.60 -10.68
C VAL A 59 -25.18 11.07 -9.42
N GLU A 60 -24.58 12.28 -9.47
CA GLU A 60 -23.97 12.94 -8.34
C GLU A 60 -25.03 13.82 -7.62
N VAL A 61 -25.10 13.69 -6.29
CA VAL A 61 -25.97 14.46 -5.43
C VAL A 61 -25.12 15.24 -4.43
N LEU A 62 -25.31 16.56 -4.41
CA LEU A 62 -24.58 17.51 -3.55
C LEU A 62 -25.51 17.99 -2.44
N PRO A 63 -25.02 18.34 -1.23
CA PRO A 63 -25.84 19.00 -0.22
C PRO A 63 -26.49 20.26 -0.79
N GLU A 64 -27.75 20.51 -0.48
CA GLU A 64 -28.44 21.70 -0.99
C GLU A 64 -28.23 22.89 -0.05
N SER A 65 -28.81 22.82 1.13
CA SER A 65 -28.70 23.90 2.13
C SER A 65 -28.65 23.34 3.54
N VAL A 66 -27.98 24.07 4.40
CA VAL A 66 -27.94 23.76 5.84
C VAL A 66 -29.26 24.14 6.47
N VAL A 67 -29.84 23.22 7.23
CA VAL A 67 -31.06 23.48 8.01
C VAL A 67 -30.79 23.73 9.48
N ASN A 68 -29.71 23.15 10.02
CA ASN A 68 -29.35 23.35 11.42
C ASN A 68 -27.85 23.14 11.62
N ILE A 69 -27.25 23.92 12.51
CA ILE A 69 -25.90 23.72 13.04
C ILE A 69 -25.96 23.84 14.56
N GLU A 70 -25.51 22.81 15.24
CA GLU A 70 -25.45 22.71 16.69
C GLU A 70 -24.00 22.65 17.16
N GLU A 71 -23.64 23.55 18.07
CA GLU A 71 -22.35 23.56 18.75
C GLU A 71 -22.49 22.89 20.11
N GLY A 72 -21.56 22.04 20.48
CA GLY A 72 -21.53 21.32 21.75
C GLY A 72 -20.16 21.44 22.43
N VAL A 73 -20.16 21.54 23.76
CA VAL A 73 -18.96 21.45 24.58
C VAL A 73 -19.23 20.49 25.73
N ALA A 74 -18.40 19.45 25.89
CA ALA A 74 -18.50 18.46 26.93
C ALA A 74 -17.11 18.14 27.51
N GLY A 75 -16.83 18.75 28.67
CA GLY A 75 -15.50 18.65 29.31
C GLY A 75 -14.43 19.32 28.46
N ASP A 76 -13.44 18.55 28.04
CA ASP A 76 -12.33 18.95 27.17
C ASP A 76 -12.59 18.72 25.66
N ARG A 77 -13.83 18.43 25.28
CA ARG A 77 -14.22 18.16 23.89
C ARG A 77 -15.19 19.22 23.38
N SER A 78 -14.95 19.66 22.15
CA SER A 78 -15.85 20.49 21.37
C SER A 78 -16.45 19.67 20.23
N SER A 79 -17.70 19.90 19.90
CA SER A 79 -18.38 19.20 18.81
C SER A 79 -19.21 20.15 17.96
N LEU A 80 -19.42 19.76 16.70
CA LEU A 80 -20.25 20.47 15.74
C LEU A 80 -21.11 19.45 14.99
N ALA A 81 -22.42 19.66 14.95
CA ALA A 81 -23.35 18.86 14.17
C ALA A 81 -24.02 19.74 13.10
N ILE A 82 -23.89 19.33 11.82
CA ILE A 82 -24.40 20.08 10.66
C ILE A 82 -25.42 19.21 9.95
N SER A 83 -26.66 19.68 9.84
CA SER A 83 -27.76 18.93 9.22
C SER A 83 -28.21 19.53 7.90
N PHE A 84 -28.45 18.65 6.95
CA PHE A 84 -28.95 18.90 5.60
C PHE A 84 -30.22 18.04 5.38
N ASP A 85 -31.29 18.62 4.85
CA ASP A 85 -32.56 17.90 4.65
C ASP A 85 -32.66 17.28 3.27
N SER A 86 -31.98 17.85 2.27
CA SER A 86 -32.10 17.43 0.88
C SER A 86 -30.78 17.55 0.12
N GLY A 87 -30.72 16.87 -1.04
CA GLY A 87 -29.58 16.92 -1.94
C GLY A 87 -29.98 17.40 -3.34
N ARG A 88 -29.15 18.23 -3.95
CA ARG A 88 -29.31 18.75 -5.30
C ARG A 88 -28.62 17.83 -6.30
N ILE A 89 -29.32 17.43 -7.36
CA ILE A 89 -28.73 16.65 -8.46
C ILE A 89 -27.77 17.55 -9.26
N ALA A 90 -26.53 17.16 -9.36
CA ALA A 90 -25.50 17.95 -10.04
C ALA A 90 -25.81 18.11 -11.53
N GLY A 91 -25.66 19.35 -12.04
CA GLY A 91 -25.83 19.66 -13.47
C GLY A 91 -27.28 19.68 -13.96
N THR A 92 -28.27 19.56 -13.08
CA THR A 92 -29.70 19.59 -13.45
C THR A 92 -30.45 20.71 -12.72
N ALA A 93 -31.65 21.05 -13.21
CA ALA A 93 -32.62 21.92 -12.55
C ALA A 93 -33.79 21.10 -11.95
N GLU A 94 -33.60 19.81 -11.75
CA GLU A 94 -34.61 18.93 -11.16
C GLU A 94 -34.86 19.29 -9.68
N ALA A 95 -36.01 18.83 -9.17
CA ALA A 95 -36.33 18.99 -7.77
C ALA A 95 -35.29 18.30 -6.89
N PRO A 96 -34.97 18.83 -5.72
CA PRO A 96 -34.04 18.19 -4.79
C PRO A 96 -34.43 16.76 -4.46
N ALA A 97 -33.45 15.87 -4.36
CA ALA A 97 -33.63 14.53 -3.84
C ALA A 97 -33.91 14.56 -2.33
N ASN A 98 -34.89 13.78 -1.89
CA ASN A 98 -35.22 13.68 -0.46
C ASN A 98 -34.21 12.77 0.28
N ILE A 99 -32.95 13.21 0.28
CA ILE A 99 -31.82 12.54 0.93
C ILE A 99 -31.17 13.51 1.89
N GLY A 100 -31.40 13.31 3.18
CA GLY A 100 -30.82 14.12 4.24
C GLY A 100 -29.48 13.59 4.73
N ALA A 101 -28.67 14.47 5.31
CA ALA A 101 -27.42 14.10 5.94
C ALA A 101 -27.20 14.86 7.25
N THR A 102 -26.46 14.25 8.18
CA THR A 102 -25.95 14.91 9.37
C THR A 102 -24.45 14.63 9.49
N VAL A 103 -23.63 15.67 9.43
CA VAL A 103 -22.20 15.60 9.66
C VAL A 103 -21.90 15.94 11.11
N ASN A 104 -21.17 15.08 11.82
CA ASN A 104 -20.71 15.35 13.18
C ASN A 104 -19.19 15.41 13.20
N ILE A 105 -18.66 16.43 13.89
CA ILE A 105 -17.22 16.66 14.07
C ILE A 105 -16.95 16.78 15.57
N ASP A 106 -16.02 16.00 16.07
CA ASP A 106 -15.59 15.98 17.47
C ASP A 106 -14.10 16.24 17.58
N ALA A 107 -13.67 17.13 18.46
CA ALA A 107 -12.28 17.45 18.72
C ALA A 107 -12.00 17.54 20.24
N ALA A 108 -10.92 16.95 20.70
CA ALA A 108 -10.40 17.15 22.05
C ALA A 108 -9.46 18.36 22.08
N ASP A 109 -9.38 19.05 23.23
CA ASP A 109 -8.62 20.30 23.35
C ASP A 109 -7.11 20.12 23.12
N ASP A 110 -6.59 18.96 23.52
CA ASP A 110 -5.13 18.68 23.52
C ASP A 110 -4.70 17.72 22.42
N ASP A 111 -5.58 17.38 21.46
CA ASP A 111 -5.30 16.48 20.34
C ASP A 111 -5.37 17.22 19.00
N PRO A 112 -4.34 17.15 18.12
CA PRO A 112 -4.40 17.73 16.79
C PRO A 112 -5.43 17.08 15.87
N GLU A 113 -6.01 15.92 16.26
CA GLU A 113 -6.98 15.14 15.51
C GLU A 113 -8.41 15.48 15.91
N SER A 114 -9.26 15.59 14.89
CA SER A 114 -10.71 15.58 15.02
C SER A 114 -11.31 14.36 14.34
N LEU A 115 -12.41 13.84 14.88
CA LEU A 115 -13.14 12.70 14.34
C LEU A 115 -14.41 13.15 13.65
N TRP A 116 -14.59 12.73 12.42
CA TRP A 116 -15.67 13.13 11.53
C TRP A 116 -16.54 11.93 11.19
N THR A 117 -17.86 12.04 11.36
CA THR A 117 -18.84 11.03 10.95
C THR A 117 -19.95 11.65 10.13
N ILE A 118 -20.55 10.85 9.23
CA ILE A 118 -21.73 11.25 8.48
C ILE A 118 -22.84 10.21 8.66
N GLU A 119 -24.06 10.69 8.84
CA GLU A 119 -25.28 9.89 8.78
C GLU A 119 -26.07 10.30 7.55
N ILE A 120 -26.42 9.35 6.68
CA ILE A 120 -27.23 9.54 5.48
C ILE A 120 -28.60 8.92 5.71
N ARG A 121 -29.68 9.69 5.51
CA ARG A 121 -31.08 9.25 5.56
C ARG A 121 -31.67 9.38 4.17
N ASN A 122 -32.06 8.26 3.59
CA ASN A 122 -32.64 8.25 2.25
C ASN A 122 -34.17 8.01 2.32
N GLU A 123 -34.94 9.06 2.12
CA GLU A 123 -36.40 9.00 2.00
C GLU A 123 -36.90 9.12 0.55
N ASP A 124 -35.97 9.12 -0.42
CA ASP A 124 -36.26 9.32 -1.83
C ASP A 124 -36.70 8.03 -2.52
N GLU A 125 -37.81 8.11 -3.25
CA GLU A 125 -38.38 6.95 -3.98
C GLU A 125 -37.59 6.60 -5.23
N ARG A 126 -36.98 7.59 -5.90
CA ARG A 126 -36.28 7.45 -7.18
C ARG A 126 -34.82 7.09 -7.01
N TYR A 127 -34.14 7.68 -6.03
CA TYR A 127 -32.69 7.57 -5.89
C TYR A 127 -32.27 6.56 -4.81
N LYS A 128 -31.27 5.73 -5.15
CA LYS A 128 -30.62 4.78 -4.24
C LYS A 128 -29.16 5.21 -4.06
N VAL A 129 -28.74 5.59 -2.87
CA VAL A 129 -27.33 5.94 -2.59
C VAL A 129 -26.47 4.68 -2.73
N VAL A 130 -25.33 4.79 -3.42
CA VAL A 130 -24.38 3.69 -3.63
C VAL A 130 -22.94 4.06 -3.27
N GLU A 131 -22.61 5.37 -3.21
CA GLU A 131 -21.30 5.83 -2.78
C GLU A 131 -21.45 7.11 -1.95
N VAL A 132 -20.60 7.25 -0.92
CA VAL A 132 -20.49 8.42 -0.05
C VAL A 132 -19.04 8.89 -0.04
N LEU A 133 -18.76 10.05 -0.62
CA LEU A 133 -17.46 10.72 -0.55
C LEU A 133 -17.47 11.67 0.65
N PHE A 134 -16.83 11.27 1.75
CA PHE A 134 -16.82 12.02 3.01
C PHE A 134 -15.65 11.57 3.93
N PRO A 135 -14.96 12.49 4.63
CA PRO A 135 -15.05 13.95 4.43
C PRO A 135 -14.47 14.34 3.07
N TYR A 136 -14.90 15.49 2.55
CA TYR A 136 -14.40 16.02 1.30
C TYR A 136 -13.96 17.47 1.49
N PHE A 137 -12.72 17.74 1.08
CA PHE A 137 -12.08 19.06 1.14
C PHE A 137 -11.60 19.45 -0.25
N ARG A 138 -11.61 20.75 -0.54
CA ARG A 138 -11.12 21.29 -1.80
C ARG A 138 -10.63 22.71 -1.62
N GLY A 139 -9.63 23.11 -2.41
CA GLY A 139 -9.13 24.49 -2.41
C GLY A 139 -7.93 24.71 -1.49
N PHE A 140 -7.18 23.69 -1.12
CA PHE A 140 -6.07 23.73 -0.17
C PHE A 140 -4.70 23.78 -0.85
N TYR A 141 -3.77 24.50 -0.27
CA TYR A 141 -2.34 24.25 -0.24
C TYR A 141 -1.74 24.81 1.06
N LEU A 142 -0.51 24.43 1.40
CA LEU A 142 0.11 24.80 2.66
C LEU A 142 0.99 26.05 2.51
N GLY A 143 1.30 26.73 3.62
CA GLY A 143 2.22 27.85 3.65
C GLY A 143 1.94 28.97 2.64
N GLU A 144 2.99 29.52 2.04
CA GLU A 144 2.92 30.63 1.08
C GLU A 144 2.89 30.14 -0.39
N THR A 145 3.41 28.95 -0.66
CA THR A 145 3.51 28.34 -1.99
C THR A 145 3.14 26.86 -1.94
N TRP A 146 2.71 26.30 -3.05
CA TRP A 146 2.41 24.88 -3.21
C TRP A 146 3.60 24.07 -3.76
N GLU A 147 4.68 24.73 -4.16
CA GLU A 147 5.81 24.11 -4.88
C GLU A 147 6.72 23.29 -3.97
N ASP A 148 6.70 23.56 -2.68
CA ASP A 148 7.42 22.83 -1.63
C ASP A 148 6.55 21.81 -0.88
N ASP A 149 5.26 21.76 -1.21
CA ASP A 149 4.34 20.78 -0.63
C ASP A 149 4.66 19.35 -1.07
N VAL A 150 4.49 18.41 -0.15
CA VAL A 150 4.71 16.98 -0.37
C VAL A 150 3.47 16.20 0.01
N ILE A 151 3.06 15.27 -0.86
CA ILE A 151 2.06 14.26 -0.51
C ILE A 151 2.71 12.90 -0.23
N ILE A 152 2.21 12.24 0.81
CA ILE A 152 2.38 10.82 1.08
C ILE A 152 1.07 10.11 0.74
N TYR A 153 1.15 9.17 -0.20
CA TYR A 153 0.01 8.44 -0.71
C TYR A 153 0.29 6.93 -0.65
N PRO A 154 -0.61 6.11 -0.11
CA PRO A 154 -0.31 4.70 0.18
C PRO A 154 -0.45 3.80 -1.05
N HIS A 155 -0.04 4.26 -2.24
CA HIS A 155 -0.04 3.49 -3.48
C HIS A 155 0.99 2.36 -3.38
N HIS A 156 0.51 1.11 -3.38
CA HIS A 156 1.33 -0.06 -3.05
C HIS A 156 2.08 0.13 -1.71
N ALA A 157 3.41 -0.06 -1.69
CA ALA A 157 4.22 0.14 -0.49
C ALA A 157 4.48 1.61 -0.13
N GLY A 158 4.00 2.55 -0.95
CA GLY A 158 4.04 3.98 -0.71
C GLY A 158 4.49 4.81 -1.90
N GLU A 159 4.04 6.05 -1.88
CA GLU A 159 4.37 7.12 -2.82
C GLU A 159 4.66 8.40 -2.04
N ARG A 160 5.68 9.15 -2.49
CA ARG A 160 6.06 10.46 -1.95
C ARG A 160 6.31 11.42 -3.09
N THR A 161 5.37 12.32 -3.35
CA THR A 161 5.42 13.23 -4.48
C THR A 161 5.58 14.67 -4.01
N LEU A 162 6.63 15.34 -4.48
CA LEU A 162 6.88 16.78 -4.30
C LEU A 162 6.07 17.58 -5.31
N ALA A 163 5.51 18.70 -4.88
CA ALA A 163 4.69 19.61 -5.68
C ALA A 163 3.54 18.89 -6.43
N PRO A 164 2.66 18.14 -5.73
CA PRO A 164 1.62 17.34 -6.36
C PRO A 164 0.64 18.14 -7.20
N VAL A 165 0.45 19.44 -6.93
CA VAL A 165 -0.35 20.35 -7.77
C VAL A 165 0.14 20.33 -9.22
N ARG A 166 1.46 20.31 -9.44
CA ARG A 166 2.06 20.21 -10.78
C ARG A 166 2.19 18.78 -11.24
N GLU A 167 2.76 17.91 -10.41
CA GLU A 167 3.16 16.55 -10.83
C GLU A 167 1.96 15.73 -11.27
N TYR A 168 0.81 15.83 -10.61
CA TYR A 168 -0.41 15.08 -10.97
C TYR A 168 -1.05 15.54 -12.30
N THR A 169 -0.56 16.62 -12.91
CA THR A 169 -0.99 17.06 -14.24
C THR A 169 -0.06 16.67 -15.38
N THR A 170 1.08 16.03 -15.07
CA THR A 170 2.09 15.64 -16.05
C THR A 170 1.67 14.40 -16.84
N GLU A 171 2.21 14.26 -18.07
CA GLU A 171 2.01 13.07 -18.92
C GLU A 171 2.39 11.77 -18.17
N ARG A 172 3.38 11.82 -17.30
CA ARG A 172 3.79 10.71 -16.45
C ARG A 172 2.62 10.21 -15.59
N TYR A 173 1.97 11.10 -14.83
CA TYR A 173 0.86 10.73 -13.96
C TYR A 173 -0.46 10.48 -14.71
N LEU A 174 -0.66 11.06 -15.88
CA LEU A 174 -1.81 10.80 -16.73
C LEU A 174 -1.75 9.43 -17.44
N GLY A 175 -0.57 8.84 -17.57
CA GLY A 175 -0.33 7.67 -18.40
C GLY A 175 0.16 6.40 -17.73
N PHE A 176 0.43 6.37 -16.42
CA PHE A 176 1.12 5.23 -15.83
C PHE A 176 0.23 4.00 -15.54
N GLY A 177 -1.05 4.04 -15.70
CA GLY A 177 -1.92 2.87 -15.54
C GLY A 177 -2.83 2.93 -14.31
N ARG A 178 -2.76 1.97 -13.40
CA ARG A 178 -3.65 1.91 -12.23
C ARG A 178 -3.34 3.03 -11.25
N GLY A 179 -4.36 3.74 -10.79
CA GLY A 179 -4.20 4.92 -9.95
C GLY A 179 -3.65 6.14 -10.68
N ALA A 180 -3.66 6.13 -12.03
CA ALA A 180 -3.30 7.29 -12.84
C ALA A 180 -4.26 8.47 -12.59
N THR A 181 -3.77 9.66 -12.83
CA THR A 181 -4.60 10.87 -12.83
C THR A 181 -5.49 10.90 -14.06
N THR A 182 -6.72 11.33 -13.91
CA THR A 182 -7.67 11.61 -14.98
C THR A 182 -8.06 13.07 -14.97
N ARG A 183 -8.29 13.67 -16.16
CA ARG A 183 -8.76 15.04 -16.28
C ARG A 183 -10.27 15.06 -16.53
N GLY A 184 -11.02 15.67 -15.62
CA GLY A 184 -12.46 15.86 -15.74
C GLY A 184 -12.85 16.87 -16.82
N LYS A 185 -14.13 16.88 -17.22
CA LYS A 185 -14.69 17.87 -18.16
C LYS A 185 -14.67 19.30 -17.62
N ASP A 186 -14.65 19.44 -16.32
CA ASP A 186 -14.51 20.70 -15.57
C ASP A 186 -13.06 21.18 -15.47
N GLY A 187 -12.11 20.45 -16.04
CA GLY A 187 -10.69 20.76 -16.04
C GLY A 187 -9.94 20.28 -14.79
N VAL A 188 -10.62 19.70 -13.81
CA VAL A 188 -10.04 19.19 -12.59
C VAL A 188 -9.29 17.89 -12.86
N PHE A 189 -8.10 17.77 -12.32
CA PHE A 189 -7.32 16.54 -12.32
C PHE A 189 -7.62 15.76 -11.06
N SER A 190 -7.92 14.47 -11.19
CA SER A 190 -8.24 13.63 -10.05
C SER A 190 -7.66 12.23 -10.20
N ARG A 191 -7.22 11.65 -9.08
CA ARG A 191 -6.85 10.25 -8.97
C ARG A 191 -7.46 9.64 -7.72
N GLU A 192 -7.70 8.35 -7.77
CA GLU A 192 -8.27 7.60 -6.67
C GLU A 192 -7.76 6.17 -6.70
N ILE A 193 -7.37 5.64 -5.56
CA ILE A 193 -7.03 4.23 -5.37
C ILE A 193 -7.83 3.68 -4.21
N ASN A 194 -8.26 2.44 -4.32
CA ASN A 194 -9.08 1.81 -3.30
C ASN A 194 -8.25 0.98 -2.31
N TYR A 195 -8.59 1.09 -1.04
CA TYR A 195 -8.08 0.29 0.06
C TYR A 195 -9.00 -0.94 0.30
N CYS A 196 -8.51 -2.14 0.62
CA CYS A 196 -7.14 -2.58 0.76
C CYS A 196 -6.74 -3.38 -0.48
N GLY A 197 -5.64 -2.97 -1.08
CA GLY A 197 -5.15 -3.55 -2.34
C GLY A 197 -4.21 -2.53 -2.97
N LEU A 198 -4.66 -1.85 -4.04
CA LEU A 198 -3.87 -0.80 -4.67
C LEU A 198 -3.45 0.27 -3.65
N ALA A 199 -4.34 0.67 -2.72
CA ALA A 199 -3.96 1.36 -1.51
C ALA A 199 -3.66 0.36 -0.39
N SER A 200 -2.45 0.36 0.14
CA SER A 200 -2.00 -0.58 1.18
C SER A 200 -2.43 -0.22 2.60
N MET A 201 -2.78 1.04 2.82
CA MET A 201 -3.19 1.62 4.10
C MET A 201 -4.32 2.62 3.88
N ASP A 202 -5.14 2.89 4.91
CA ASP A 202 -6.34 3.74 4.77
C ASP A 202 -6.11 5.18 5.28
N TRP A 203 -4.99 5.80 4.86
CA TRP A 203 -4.64 7.17 5.24
C TRP A 203 -3.76 7.86 4.19
N MET A 204 -3.76 9.21 4.23
CA MET A 204 -2.94 10.10 3.41
C MET A 204 -2.36 11.21 4.27
N TYR A 205 -1.24 11.80 3.84
CA TYR A 205 -0.59 12.92 4.51
C TYR A 205 -0.10 13.95 3.51
N TYR A 206 -0.28 15.23 3.83
CA TYR A 206 0.16 16.35 3.00
C TYR A 206 0.89 17.34 3.89
N TYR A 207 2.11 17.75 3.54
CA TYR A 207 2.94 18.55 4.41
C TYR A 207 3.94 19.43 3.64
N ASP A 208 4.34 20.53 4.29
CA ASP A 208 5.52 21.34 3.99
C ASP A 208 6.50 21.29 5.18
N ASP A 209 7.43 22.24 5.28
CA ASP A 209 8.40 22.34 6.39
C ASP A 209 7.78 22.79 7.73
N ARG A 210 6.55 23.33 7.72
CA ARG A 210 5.88 23.94 8.88
C ARG A 210 4.50 23.41 9.20
N ASN A 211 3.83 22.83 8.21
CA ASN A 211 2.43 22.44 8.28
C ASN A 211 2.25 20.98 7.88
N GLY A 212 1.26 20.33 8.46
CA GLY A 212 0.85 18.97 8.09
C GLY A 212 -0.66 18.81 8.15
N PHE A 213 -1.19 18.10 7.15
CA PHE A 213 -2.59 17.70 7.04
C PHE A 213 -2.68 16.18 6.93
N TYR A 214 -3.39 15.56 7.87
CA TYR A 214 -3.62 14.12 7.93
C TYR A 214 -5.08 13.82 7.65
N LEU A 215 -5.34 12.81 6.80
CA LEU A 215 -6.67 12.30 6.53
C LEU A 215 -6.63 10.77 6.54
N ALA A 216 -7.45 10.14 7.39
CA ALA A 216 -7.53 8.69 7.50
C ALA A 216 -8.98 8.20 7.68
N SER A 217 -9.25 6.99 7.25
CA SER A 217 -10.48 6.28 7.55
C SER A 217 -10.24 5.34 8.74
N TYR A 218 -10.92 5.57 9.86
CA TYR A 218 -10.90 4.70 11.04
C TYR A 218 -12.05 3.69 10.99
N ASP A 219 -12.14 3.03 9.86
CA ASP A 219 -13.21 2.07 9.58
C ASP A 219 -12.85 0.66 10.05
N LYS A 220 -13.32 0.30 11.26
CA LYS A 220 -13.11 -1.04 11.85
C LYS A 220 -13.78 -2.19 11.07
N ASP A 221 -14.70 -1.87 10.17
CA ASP A 221 -15.36 -2.84 9.31
C ASP A 221 -14.58 -3.09 8.02
N PHE A 222 -13.49 -2.34 7.78
CA PHE A 222 -12.62 -2.43 6.60
C PHE A 222 -13.40 -2.40 5.27
N LEU A 223 -14.43 -1.58 5.18
CA LEU A 223 -15.10 -1.35 3.90
C LEU A 223 -14.11 -0.78 2.89
N VAL A 224 -14.29 -1.14 1.64
CA VAL A 224 -13.50 -0.52 0.56
C VAL A 224 -13.58 1.00 0.69
N THR A 225 -12.42 1.64 0.77
CA THR A 225 -12.29 3.11 0.84
C THR A 225 -11.52 3.61 -0.39
N GLY A 226 -12.15 4.45 -1.20
CA GLY A 226 -11.45 5.21 -2.24
C GLY A 226 -10.72 6.40 -1.61
N LEU A 227 -9.40 6.40 -1.72
CA LEU A 227 -8.55 7.54 -1.31
C LEU A 227 -8.47 8.49 -2.49
N ARG A 228 -9.25 9.56 -2.48
CA ARG A 228 -9.37 10.50 -3.58
C ARG A 228 -8.50 11.73 -3.36
N VAL A 229 -7.75 12.11 -4.41
CA VAL A 229 -6.96 13.34 -4.47
C VAL A 229 -7.33 14.09 -5.74
N GLU A 230 -7.47 15.42 -5.63
CA GLU A 230 -7.80 16.32 -6.74
C GLU A 230 -6.87 17.53 -6.79
N THR A 231 -6.70 18.12 -7.98
CA THR A 231 -6.01 19.39 -8.15
C THR A 231 -6.54 20.19 -9.33
N GLY A 232 -6.50 21.53 -9.22
CA GLY A 232 -6.76 22.42 -10.35
C GLY A 232 -5.56 22.56 -11.28
N GLY A 233 -4.38 22.09 -10.84
CA GLY A 233 -3.12 22.24 -11.57
C GLY A 233 -2.47 23.61 -11.37
N PRO A 234 -1.30 23.87 -11.99
CA PRO A 234 -0.50 25.07 -11.76
C PRO A 234 -1.20 26.39 -12.10
N ASP A 235 -2.16 26.39 -13.02
CA ASP A 235 -2.89 27.60 -13.43
C ASP A 235 -4.01 28.00 -12.44
N ASP A 236 -4.50 27.05 -11.65
CA ASP A 236 -5.46 27.24 -10.56
C ASP A 236 -5.03 26.35 -9.37
N PRO A 237 -4.00 26.77 -8.62
CA PRO A 237 -3.32 25.90 -7.68
C PRO A 237 -4.15 25.64 -6.42
N TRP A 238 -4.53 24.40 -6.23
CA TRP A 238 -5.15 23.86 -5.03
C TRP A 238 -5.10 22.33 -5.03
N MET A 239 -5.19 21.73 -3.84
CA MET A 239 -5.39 20.31 -3.63
C MET A 239 -6.77 20.05 -3.03
N GLY A 240 -7.31 18.87 -3.31
CA GLY A 240 -8.56 18.38 -2.72
C GLY A 240 -8.40 16.94 -2.25
N TRP A 241 -9.17 16.57 -1.23
CA TRP A 241 -9.06 15.31 -0.51
C TRP A 241 -10.43 14.71 -0.26
N GLY A 242 -10.55 13.41 -0.34
CA GLY A 242 -11.80 12.74 0.03
C GLY A 242 -11.64 11.26 0.29
N LEU A 243 -12.51 10.73 1.13
CA LEU A 243 -12.64 9.30 1.40
C LEU A 243 -13.97 8.81 0.85
N ARG A 244 -13.93 7.87 -0.10
CA ARG A 244 -15.15 7.32 -0.71
C ARG A 244 -15.48 5.98 -0.08
N LYS A 245 -16.71 5.81 0.38
CA LYS A 245 -17.27 4.53 0.83
C LYS A 245 -18.31 4.02 -0.14
N TYR A 246 -18.34 2.72 -0.34
CA TYR A 246 -19.27 2.02 -1.22
C TYR A 246 -20.31 1.30 -0.35
N VAL A 247 -21.52 1.84 -0.32
CA VAL A 247 -22.60 1.37 0.55
C VAL A 247 -23.96 1.53 -0.14
N VAL A 248 -24.92 0.69 0.20
CA VAL A 248 -26.29 0.81 -0.32
C VAL A 248 -27.20 1.38 0.74
N VAL A 249 -27.81 2.56 0.45
CA VAL A 249 -28.86 3.14 1.30
C VAL A 249 -30.12 3.30 0.45
N LYS A 250 -31.11 2.43 0.68
CA LYS A 250 -32.39 2.43 -0.02
C LYS A 250 -33.35 3.42 0.65
N GLN A 251 -34.49 3.66 0.00
CA GLN A 251 -35.58 4.43 0.60
C GLN A 251 -35.97 3.88 1.96
N GLY A 252 -36.13 4.75 2.95
CA GLY A 252 -36.48 4.44 4.34
C GLY A 252 -35.29 3.91 5.16
N GLU A 253 -34.09 3.80 4.58
CA GLU A 253 -32.91 3.35 5.28
C GLU A 253 -32.03 4.51 5.73
N THR A 254 -31.30 4.28 6.82
CA THR A 254 -30.27 5.18 7.35
C THR A 254 -28.94 4.43 7.43
N TRP A 255 -27.87 5.06 6.95
CA TRP A 255 -26.51 4.58 7.09
C TRP A 255 -25.65 5.59 7.85
N ARG A 256 -24.77 5.11 8.71
CA ARG A 256 -23.80 5.92 9.45
C ARG A 256 -22.39 5.40 9.18
N SER A 257 -21.46 6.32 8.89
CA SER A 257 -20.05 5.99 8.71
C SER A 257 -19.38 5.62 10.03
N ASN A 258 -18.32 4.78 9.97
CA ASN A 258 -17.28 4.79 10.98
C ASN A 258 -16.54 6.15 10.93
N PRO A 259 -15.78 6.53 11.97
CA PRO A 259 -15.08 7.80 11.98
C PRO A 259 -14.02 7.91 10.88
N SER A 260 -13.89 9.11 10.32
CA SER A 260 -12.71 9.55 9.59
C SER A 260 -11.91 10.50 10.49
N ALA A 261 -10.59 10.37 10.49
CA ALA A 261 -9.71 11.23 11.25
C ALA A 261 -9.14 12.35 10.37
N VAL A 262 -9.23 13.58 10.85
CA VAL A 262 -8.64 14.76 10.23
C VAL A 262 -7.74 15.42 11.27
N ALA A 263 -6.45 15.62 10.96
CA ALA A 263 -5.55 16.30 11.89
C ALA A 263 -4.73 17.39 11.21
N ILE A 264 -4.43 18.42 12.02
CA ILE A 264 -3.61 19.58 11.65
C ILE A 264 -2.41 19.61 12.58
N THR A 265 -1.21 19.55 12.00
CA THR A 265 0.03 19.45 12.77
C THR A 265 1.12 20.39 12.23
N THR A 266 2.26 20.43 12.92
CA THR A 266 3.51 21.03 12.46
C THR A 266 4.58 19.95 12.23
N LYS A 267 4.15 18.71 12.02
CA LYS A 267 5.02 17.54 11.88
C LYS A 267 4.95 17.00 10.44
N ASP A 268 5.95 16.24 10.09
CA ASP A 268 5.99 15.51 8.84
C ASP A 268 5.16 14.21 8.89
N TRP A 269 5.24 13.42 7.83
CA TRP A 269 4.46 12.20 7.62
C TRP A 269 4.71 11.09 8.67
N HIS A 270 5.87 11.06 9.34
CA HIS A 270 6.15 10.09 10.41
C HIS A 270 5.13 10.19 11.55
N TRP A 271 4.66 11.42 11.83
CA TRP A 271 3.58 11.61 12.80
C TRP A 271 2.30 10.90 12.33
N GLY A 272 1.93 11.06 11.07
CA GLY A 272 0.74 10.41 10.47
C GLY A 272 0.83 8.88 10.52
N ALA A 273 1.99 8.33 10.15
CA ALA A 273 2.23 6.90 10.21
C ALA A 273 2.09 6.33 11.64
N ARG A 274 2.67 7.00 12.64
CA ARG A 274 2.52 6.61 14.05
C ARG A 274 1.07 6.76 14.54
N ARG A 275 0.36 7.80 14.08
CA ARG A 275 -1.05 8.03 14.44
C ARG A 275 -1.94 6.93 13.88
N TYR A 276 -1.78 6.60 12.61
CA TYR A 276 -2.49 5.49 11.97
C TYR A 276 -2.17 4.14 12.65
N ARG A 277 -0.88 3.87 12.89
CA ARG A 277 -0.44 2.66 13.57
C ARG A 277 -1.08 2.50 14.96
N LYS A 278 -1.11 3.56 15.75
CA LYS A 278 -1.76 3.56 17.07
C LYS A 278 -3.25 3.16 17.01
N TRP A 279 -3.94 3.58 15.96
CA TRP A 279 -5.34 3.20 15.77
C TRP A 279 -5.48 1.74 15.37
N ILE A 280 -4.75 1.31 14.34
CA ILE A 280 -4.93 -0.03 13.77
C ILE A 280 -4.40 -1.15 14.66
N ASP A 281 -3.39 -0.90 15.49
CA ASP A 281 -2.86 -1.86 16.48
C ASP A 281 -3.92 -2.37 17.47
N GLY A 282 -4.98 -1.59 17.69
CA GLY A 282 -6.13 -2.01 18.52
C GLY A 282 -7.09 -2.98 17.81
N ILE A 283 -6.88 -3.25 16.52
CA ILE A 283 -7.85 -3.96 15.65
C ILE A 283 -7.24 -5.18 14.97
N ILE A 284 -5.99 -5.09 14.51
CA ILE A 284 -5.27 -6.18 13.83
C ILE A 284 -4.30 -6.89 14.78
N GLU A 285 -4.02 -8.16 14.48
CA GLU A 285 -3.00 -8.94 15.17
C GLU A 285 -1.73 -8.99 14.31
N MET A 286 -0.55 -9.00 14.96
CA MET A 286 0.71 -9.21 14.25
C MET A 286 0.84 -10.66 13.79
N PRO A 287 1.46 -10.93 12.63
CA PRO A 287 1.56 -12.28 12.09
C PRO A 287 2.42 -13.18 13.00
N ASP A 288 1.90 -14.35 13.31
CA ASP A 288 2.64 -15.42 13.98
C ASP A 288 3.27 -16.33 12.90
N ASN A 289 4.49 -16.01 12.51
CA ASN A 289 5.21 -16.72 11.46
C ASN A 289 6.14 -17.80 12.03
N PRO A 290 6.31 -18.96 11.33
CA PRO A 290 7.29 -19.97 11.72
C PRO A 290 8.70 -19.40 11.89
N GLU A 291 9.39 -19.83 12.97
CA GLU A 291 10.67 -19.25 13.38
C GLU A 291 11.76 -19.33 12.29
N TYR A 292 11.78 -20.43 11.51
CA TYR A 292 12.78 -20.62 10.45
C TYR A 292 12.71 -19.55 9.35
N LEU A 293 11.55 -18.90 9.15
CA LEU A 293 11.37 -17.85 8.15
C LEU A 293 12.09 -16.55 8.52
N LYS A 294 12.47 -16.37 9.78
CA LYS A 294 13.30 -15.21 10.19
C LYS A 294 14.71 -15.24 9.62
N ASP A 295 15.16 -16.41 9.16
CA ASP A 295 16.46 -16.59 8.52
C ASP A 295 16.40 -16.53 6.98
N GLU A 296 15.21 -16.41 6.41
CA GLU A 296 15.07 -16.31 4.97
C GLU A 296 15.41 -14.91 4.48
N THR A 297 16.39 -14.82 3.61
CA THR A 297 16.92 -13.55 3.06
C THR A 297 16.78 -13.46 1.55
N ILE A 298 16.60 -14.59 0.89
CA ILE A 298 16.53 -14.68 -0.57
C ILE A 298 15.70 -15.89 -1.00
N LEU A 299 14.87 -15.71 -2.02
CA LEU A 299 14.16 -16.82 -2.66
C LEU A 299 14.45 -16.90 -4.16
N ASN A 300 14.43 -18.13 -4.69
CA ASN A 300 14.57 -18.41 -6.10
C ASN A 300 13.19 -18.45 -6.76
N GLN A 301 12.94 -17.46 -7.61
CA GLN A 301 11.71 -17.33 -8.37
C GLN A 301 11.78 -18.13 -9.67
N CYS A 302 10.94 -19.16 -9.78
CA CYS A 302 10.85 -20.01 -10.97
C CYS A 302 9.53 -19.77 -11.72
N TYR A 303 9.39 -18.62 -12.38
CA TYR A 303 8.19 -18.28 -13.15
C TYR A 303 8.08 -18.95 -14.52
N ASN A 304 9.17 -19.46 -15.05
CA ASN A 304 9.22 -19.86 -16.44
C ASN A 304 9.21 -21.39 -16.60
N PHE A 305 8.14 -22.06 -16.16
CA PHE A 305 7.88 -23.43 -16.64
C PHE A 305 7.21 -23.37 -18.02
N LYS A 306 6.08 -22.64 -18.15
CA LYS A 306 5.40 -22.48 -19.43
C LYS A 306 4.71 -21.10 -19.50
N ARG A 307 4.83 -20.42 -20.63
CA ARG A 307 4.14 -19.16 -20.89
C ARG A 307 3.82 -19.01 -22.38
N ASN A 308 2.57 -18.65 -22.72
CA ASN A 308 2.10 -18.48 -24.09
C ASN A 308 2.43 -19.68 -25.01
N GLY A 309 2.27 -20.92 -24.51
CA GLY A 309 2.58 -22.15 -25.23
C GLY A 309 4.05 -22.52 -25.33
N VAL A 310 4.97 -21.67 -24.84
CA VAL A 310 6.42 -21.96 -24.84
C VAL A 310 6.80 -22.63 -23.53
N ILE A 311 7.43 -23.79 -23.60
CA ILE A 311 7.99 -24.53 -22.46
C ILE A 311 9.44 -24.09 -22.28
N PHE A 312 9.76 -23.56 -21.10
CA PHE A 312 11.12 -23.16 -20.70
C PHE A 312 11.80 -24.20 -19.84
N ASN A 313 11.05 -24.77 -18.88
CA ASN A 313 11.51 -25.81 -17.97
C ASN A 313 10.43 -26.87 -17.80
N ARG A 314 10.84 -28.06 -17.36
CA ARG A 314 9.95 -29.19 -17.04
C ARG A 314 10.03 -29.51 -15.55
N PHE A 315 9.09 -30.30 -15.03
CA PHE A 315 9.12 -30.73 -13.62
C PHE A 315 10.36 -31.53 -13.26
N SER A 316 10.92 -32.26 -14.24
CA SER A 316 12.20 -32.96 -14.08
C SER A 316 13.41 -32.03 -13.85
N ASP A 317 13.29 -30.76 -14.19
CA ASP A 317 14.38 -29.79 -14.05
C ASP A 317 14.45 -29.17 -12.65
N ILE A 318 13.39 -29.33 -11.82
CA ILE A 318 13.30 -28.76 -10.47
C ILE A 318 14.54 -29.04 -9.61
N PRO A 319 15.08 -30.28 -9.53
CA PRO A 319 16.29 -30.53 -8.75
C PRO A 319 17.49 -29.68 -9.20
N SER A 320 17.73 -29.59 -10.51
CA SER A 320 18.86 -28.81 -11.04
C SER A 320 18.69 -27.30 -10.85
N MET A 321 17.45 -26.79 -10.98
CA MET A 321 17.13 -25.39 -10.72
C MET A 321 17.33 -25.05 -9.24
N TYR A 322 16.91 -25.93 -8.35
CA TYR A 322 17.12 -25.77 -6.91
C TYR A 322 18.61 -25.79 -6.55
N ASP A 323 19.37 -26.78 -7.06
CA ASP A 323 20.81 -26.92 -6.80
C ASP A 323 21.61 -25.70 -7.30
N ALA A 324 21.28 -25.14 -8.45
CA ALA A 324 21.92 -23.91 -8.94
C ALA A 324 21.71 -22.75 -7.95
N GLY A 325 20.50 -22.57 -7.39
CA GLY A 325 20.24 -21.57 -6.37
C GLY A 325 20.93 -21.88 -5.04
N ARG A 326 20.86 -23.12 -4.59
CA ARG A 326 21.43 -23.54 -3.33
C ARG A 326 22.95 -23.48 -3.31
N LEU A 327 23.61 -24.01 -4.32
CA LEU A 327 25.07 -24.13 -4.36
C LEU A 327 25.76 -22.79 -4.62
N ASP A 328 25.20 -21.97 -5.49
CA ASP A 328 25.82 -20.70 -5.87
C ASP A 328 25.46 -19.54 -4.93
N TYR A 329 24.29 -19.54 -4.33
CA TYR A 329 23.75 -18.40 -3.57
C TYR A 329 23.21 -18.73 -2.18
N GLY A 330 23.19 -20.01 -1.79
CA GLY A 330 22.65 -20.45 -0.49
C GLY A 330 21.13 -20.36 -0.37
N MET A 331 20.42 -20.31 -1.51
CA MET A 331 18.95 -20.25 -1.54
C MET A 331 18.33 -21.54 -1.05
N ARG A 332 17.40 -21.46 -0.09
CA ARG A 332 16.62 -22.61 0.39
C ARG A 332 15.16 -22.55 -0.03
N HIS A 333 14.66 -21.38 -0.34
CA HIS A 333 13.27 -21.14 -0.69
C HIS A 333 13.10 -21.16 -2.22
N MET A 334 12.37 -22.17 -2.72
CA MET A 334 12.03 -22.29 -4.13
C MET A 334 10.59 -21.89 -4.37
N PHE A 335 10.37 -20.90 -5.23
CA PHE A 335 9.05 -20.42 -5.61
C PHE A 335 8.68 -20.95 -6.99
N ILE A 336 7.57 -21.70 -7.10
CA ILE A 336 7.11 -22.36 -8.31
C ILE A 336 5.87 -21.67 -8.85
N ALA A 337 5.98 -21.08 -10.05
CA ALA A 337 4.87 -20.49 -10.81
C ALA A 337 4.75 -21.12 -12.20
N SER A 338 3.70 -20.82 -12.95
CA SER A 338 3.39 -21.36 -14.28
C SER A 338 3.43 -22.88 -14.42
N TRP A 339 3.18 -23.57 -13.33
CA TRP A 339 3.16 -25.04 -13.19
C TRP A 339 1.81 -25.65 -13.60
N ASN A 340 0.76 -24.80 -13.59
CA ASN A 340 -0.62 -25.16 -13.87
C ASN A 340 -0.87 -25.34 -15.37
N ARG A 341 -1.99 -25.97 -15.70
CA ARG A 341 -2.47 -26.15 -17.07
C ARG A 341 -2.36 -24.84 -17.86
N SER A 342 -1.81 -24.91 -19.06
CA SER A 342 -1.53 -23.81 -19.98
C SER A 342 -0.49 -22.78 -19.52
N GLY A 343 0.00 -22.84 -18.27
CA GLY A 343 1.07 -22.00 -17.77
C GLY A 343 0.61 -20.67 -17.19
N PHE A 344 1.50 -19.66 -17.24
CA PHE A 344 1.33 -18.37 -16.59
C PHE A 344 0.30 -17.49 -17.30
N ASP A 345 -0.57 -16.85 -16.54
CA ASP A 345 -1.64 -15.95 -16.99
C ASP A 345 -2.60 -16.58 -18.00
N GLN A 346 -2.90 -17.87 -17.80
CA GLN A 346 -3.79 -18.61 -18.69
C GLN A 346 -4.58 -19.68 -17.93
N ASP A 347 -5.82 -19.91 -18.35
CA ASP A 347 -6.77 -20.91 -17.83
C ASP A 347 -7.01 -20.86 -16.30
N TYR A 348 -6.71 -19.74 -15.65
CA TYR A 348 -7.05 -19.58 -14.24
C TYR A 348 -8.56 -19.69 -14.03
N PRO A 349 -9.03 -20.34 -12.94
CA PRO A 349 -8.27 -20.93 -11.83
C PRO A 349 -8.07 -22.47 -11.96
N GLU A 350 -7.74 -23.00 -13.14
CA GLU A 350 -7.49 -24.43 -13.34
C GLU A 350 -6.10 -24.83 -12.81
N TYR A 351 -5.98 -24.97 -11.49
CA TYR A 351 -4.70 -25.28 -10.82
C TYR A 351 -4.40 -26.79 -10.77
N GLN A 352 -4.19 -27.36 -11.95
CA GLN A 352 -3.69 -28.73 -12.10
C GLN A 352 -2.35 -28.71 -12.82
N PRO A 353 -1.40 -29.64 -12.48
CA PRO A 353 -0.13 -29.72 -13.16
C PRO A 353 -0.28 -29.89 -14.67
N ASP A 354 0.45 -29.10 -15.44
CA ASP A 354 0.45 -29.20 -16.90
C ASP A 354 1.19 -30.49 -17.34
N MET A 355 0.48 -31.39 -18.00
CA MET A 355 1.03 -32.65 -18.47
C MET A 355 2.09 -32.50 -19.56
N GLU A 356 2.19 -31.33 -20.22
CA GLU A 356 3.28 -31.05 -21.16
C GLU A 356 4.59 -30.73 -20.42
N LEU A 357 4.52 -30.31 -19.13
CA LEU A 357 5.69 -30.07 -18.29
C LEU A 357 6.19 -31.35 -17.61
N GLY A 358 5.35 -32.35 -17.51
CA GLY A 358 5.61 -33.61 -16.85
C GLY A 358 4.41 -34.14 -16.09
N THR A 359 4.53 -35.32 -15.50
CA THR A 359 3.45 -35.87 -14.70
C THR A 359 3.35 -35.19 -13.32
N PRO A 360 2.17 -35.26 -12.67
CA PRO A 360 2.03 -34.81 -11.26
C PRO A 360 3.01 -35.51 -10.32
N TRP A 361 3.38 -36.73 -10.65
CA TRP A 361 4.40 -37.48 -9.91
C TRP A 361 5.79 -36.83 -10.00
N GLN A 362 6.21 -36.42 -11.19
CA GLN A 362 7.49 -35.73 -11.39
C GLN A 362 7.52 -34.39 -10.66
N LEU A 363 6.38 -33.63 -10.60
CA LEU A 363 6.28 -32.44 -9.79
C LEU A 363 6.45 -32.77 -8.30
N ALA A 364 5.78 -33.79 -7.80
CA ALA A 364 5.91 -34.25 -6.43
C ALA A 364 7.33 -34.69 -6.08
N GLU A 365 8.01 -35.43 -6.99
CA GLU A 365 9.42 -35.81 -6.81
C GLU A 365 10.36 -34.61 -6.77
N GLY A 366 10.14 -33.61 -7.65
CA GLY A 366 10.90 -32.37 -7.63
C GLY A 366 10.75 -31.60 -6.30
N CYS A 367 9.52 -31.43 -5.81
CA CYS A 367 9.25 -30.80 -4.51
C CYS A 367 9.86 -31.59 -3.35
N ARG A 368 9.77 -32.92 -3.38
CA ARG A 368 10.40 -33.79 -2.37
C ARG A 368 11.92 -33.62 -2.36
N TYR A 369 12.56 -33.58 -3.53
CA TYR A 369 14.00 -33.31 -3.63
C TYR A 369 14.40 -32.02 -2.93
N VAL A 370 13.65 -30.93 -3.16
CA VAL A 370 13.89 -29.64 -2.48
C VAL A 370 13.79 -29.79 -0.96
N ASN A 371 12.70 -30.41 -0.48
CA ASN A 371 12.46 -30.59 0.96
C ASN A 371 13.51 -31.50 1.63
N GLU A 372 13.99 -32.54 0.95
CA GLU A 372 15.03 -33.47 1.45
C GLU A 372 16.44 -32.84 1.44
N ASN A 373 16.64 -31.76 0.68
CA ASN A 373 17.91 -31.02 0.59
C ASN A 373 17.85 -29.67 1.34
N GLU A 374 17.20 -29.64 2.51
CA GLU A 374 17.12 -28.49 3.43
C GLU A 374 16.34 -27.28 2.90
N GLY A 375 15.63 -27.44 1.77
CA GLY A 375 14.81 -26.40 1.18
C GLY A 375 13.33 -26.50 1.53
N PHE A 376 12.55 -25.62 0.91
CA PHE A 376 11.10 -25.64 0.95
C PHE A 376 10.51 -24.93 -0.27
N VAL A 377 9.26 -25.30 -0.59
CA VAL A 377 8.57 -24.86 -1.81
C VAL A 377 7.38 -23.96 -1.47
N THR A 378 7.24 -22.87 -2.23
CA THR A 378 6.03 -22.05 -2.29
C THR A 378 5.39 -22.18 -3.67
N PHE A 379 4.09 -22.47 -3.71
CA PHE A 379 3.32 -22.48 -4.96
C PHE A 379 2.60 -21.18 -5.19
N TYR A 380 2.66 -20.72 -6.43
CA TYR A 380 1.86 -19.61 -6.96
C TYR A 380 0.45 -20.07 -7.31
N ILE A 381 -0.55 -19.31 -6.87
CA ILE A 381 -1.91 -19.32 -7.39
C ILE A 381 -2.42 -17.87 -7.52
N ASN A 382 -3.21 -17.59 -8.55
CA ASN A 382 -3.90 -16.32 -8.65
C ASN A 382 -5.20 -16.36 -7.83
N SER A 383 -5.44 -15.35 -7.01
CA SER A 383 -6.57 -15.29 -6.08
C SER A 383 -7.73 -14.43 -6.56
N ARG A 384 -7.68 -13.92 -7.79
CA ARG A 384 -8.56 -12.83 -8.22
C ARG A 384 -9.32 -13.10 -9.53
N ILE A 385 -8.70 -13.72 -10.53
CA ILE A 385 -9.20 -13.68 -11.90
C ILE A 385 -9.60 -15.05 -12.44
N PHE A 386 -10.57 -15.05 -13.36
CA PHE A 386 -11.06 -16.21 -14.08
C PHE A 386 -10.94 -15.98 -15.59
N HIS A 387 -10.24 -16.85 -16.31
CA HIS A 387 -10.03 -16.74 -17.74
C HIS A 387 -11.34 -16.98 -18.50
N VAL A 388 -11.74 -16.05 -19.37
CA VAL A 388 -13.02 -16.13 -20.09
C VAL A 388 -13.08 -17.27 -21.12
N LYS A 389 -11.92 -17.85 -21.47
CA LYS A 389 -11.82 -18.99 -22.39
C LYS A 389 -11.64 -20.34 -21.67
N SER A 390 -11.66 -20.37 -20.34
CA SER A 390 -11.65 -21.62 -19.60
C SER A 390 -12.91 -22.44 -19.88
N ASP A 391 -12.78 -23.76 -19.95
CA ASP A 391 -13.89 -24.69 -20.19
C ASP A 391 -15.01 -24.56 -19.12
N PHE A 392 -14.70 -24.01 -17.95
CA PHE A 392 -15.62 -23.81 -16.81
C PHE A 392 -16.16 -22.38 -16.67
N PHE A 393 -15.82 -21.49 -17.59
CA PHE A 393 -16.21 -20.08 -17.47
C PHE A 393 -17.74 -19.89 -17.42
N ASP A 394 -18.50 -20.56 -18.32
CA ASP A 394 -19.94 -20.43 -18.38
C ASP A 394 -20.67 -20.98 -17.15
N THR A 395 -20.08 -21.93 -16.45
CA THR A 395 -20.66 -22.60 -15.29
C THR A 395 -20.22 -22.01 -13.96
N LEU A 396 -18.96 -21.68 -13.82
CA LEU A 396 -18.36 -21.17 -12.58
C LEU A 396 -17.91 -19.71 -12.69
N GLY A 397 -17.24 -19.33 -13.77
CA GLY A 397 -16.68 -17.98 -13.93
C GLY A 397 -17.74 -16.90 -13.82
N LYS A 398 -18.83 -17.01 -14.58
CA LYS A 398 -19.94 -16.06 -14.54
C LYS A 398 -20.66 -15.99 -13.19
N LYS A 399 -20.69 -17.12 -12.47
CA LYS A 399 -21.31 -17.21 -11.14
C LYS A 399 -20.45 -16.59 -10.05
N TRP A 400 -19.13 -16.69 -10.17
CA TRP A 400 -18.19 -16.17 -9.17
C TRP A 400 -17.76 -14.75 -9.45
N ALA A 401 -17.96 -14.26 -10.69
CA ALA A 401 -17.56 -12.93 -11.10
C ALA A 401 -18.27 -11.82 -10.33
N MET A 402 -17.52 -10.78 -10.00
CA MET A 402 -18.08 -9.53 -9.49
C MET A 402 -18.91 -8.84 -10.58
N LYS A 403 -19.98 -8.16 -10.18
CA LYS A 403 -20.84 -7.40 -11.09
C LYS A 403 -20.98 -5.96 -10.62
N ASP A 404 -21.01 -5.05 -11.57
CA ASP A 404 -21.29 -3.63 -11.37
C ASP A 404 -22.81 -3.38 -11.15
N HIS A 405 -23.19 -2.13 -11.02
CA HIS A 405 -24.58 -1.71 -10.81
C HIS A 405 -25.51 -2.00 -11.99
N ALA A 406 -24.97 -2.18 -13.20
CA ALA A 406 -25.73 -2.57 -14.38
C ALA A 406 -25.83 -4.10 -14.55
N GLY A 407 -25.14 -4.86 -13.70
CA GLY A 407 -25.06 -6.32 -13.76
C GLY A 407 -23.96 -6.84 -14.68
N GLU A 408 -23.10 -5.96 -15.20
CA GLU A 408 -21.97 -6.33 -16.04
C GLU A 408 -20.77 -6.77 -15.19
N MET A 409 -20.03 -7.77 -15.68
CA MET A 409 -18.85 -8.28 -14.99
C MET A 409 -17.66 -7.31 -15.14
N TYR A 410 -16.83 -7.21 -14.09
CA TYR A 410 -15.54 -6.50 -14.20
C TYR A 410 -14.55 -7.35 -14.98
N HIS A 411 -13.92 -6.75 -16.00
CA HIS A 411 -12.94 -7.40 -16.87
C HIS A 411 -11.53 -6.82 -16.67
N GLU A 412 -10.53 -7.70 -16.76
CA GLU A 412 -9.11 -7.34 -16.78
C GLU A 412 -8.40 -8.08 -17.93
N VAL A 413 -7.35 -7.48 -18.49
CA VAL A 413 -6.60 -8.04 -19.62
C VAL A 413 -5.12 -8.14 -19.26
N TYR A 414 -4.57 -9.35 -19.39
CA TYR A 414 -3.14 -9.62 -19.16
C TYR A 414 -2.55 -10.25 -20.42
N GLY A 415 -1.64 -9.51 -21.08
CA GLY A 415 -1.13 -9.91 -22.39
C GLY A 415 -2.27 -10.12 -23.41
N PRO A 416 -2.38 -11.31 -24.04
CA PRO A 416 -3.45 -11.60 -24.99
C PRO A 416 -4.72 -12.20 -24.35
N HIS A 417 -4.78 -12.32 -23.04
CA HIS A 417 -5.83 -13.04 -22.32
C HIS A 417 -6.75 -12.10 -21.56
N GLU A 418 -8.05 -12.39 -21.66
CA GLU A 418 -9.11 -11.65 -20.99
C GLU A 418 -9.64 -12.48 -19.81
N PHE A 419 -9.88 -11.80 -18.70
CA PHE A 419 -10.34 -12.38 -17.44
C PHE A 419 -11.51 -11.58 -16.87
N VAL A 420 -12.32 -12.23 -16.04
CA VAL A 420 -13.24 -11.56 -15.14
C VAL A 420 -12.68 -11.55 -13.73
N VAL A 421 -13.03 -10.50 -12.97
CA VAL A 421 -12.65 -10.37 -11.56
C VAL A 421 -13.61 -11.17 -10.70
N LEU A 422 -13.09 -12.02 -9.83
CA LEU A 422 -13.86 -12.87 -8.91
C LEU A 422 -14.21 -12.13 -7.63
N CYS A 423 -15.41 -12.37 -7.11
CA CYS A 423 -15.83 -11.80 -5.83
C CYS A 423 -15.19 -12.57 -4.67
N PRO A 424 -14.33 -11.93 -3.84
CA PRO A 424 -13.72 -12.60 -2.70
C PRO A 424 -14.73 -13.01 -1.63
N SER A 425 -15.95 -12.49 -1.68
CA SER A 425 -17.06 -12.90 -0.81
C SER A 425 -17.97 -13.97 -1.40
N ASN A 426 -17.69 -14.48 -2.62
CA ASN A 426 -18.41 -15.64 -3.13
C ASN A 426 -17.96 -16.91 -2.40
N LYS A 427 -18.89 -17.59 -1.72
CA LYS A 427 -18.55 -18.73 -0.86
C LYS A 427 -17.96 -19.92 -1.61
N GLU A 428 -18.45 -20.23 -2.81
CA GLU A 428 -17.92 -21.35 -3.60
C GLU A 428 -16.50 -21.07 -4.09
N TRP A 429 -16.23 -19.83 -4.49
CA TRP A 429 -14.88 -19.40 -4.85
C TRP A 429 -13.92 -19.47 -3.66
N GLN A 430 -14.34 -18.98 -2.49
CA GLN A 430 -13.55 -19.10 -1.26
C GLN A 430 -13.18 -20.54 -0.95
N ASP A 431 -14.18 -21.45 -0.97
CA ASP A 431 -13.99 -22.87 -0.67
C ASP A 431 -13.04 -23.53 -1.67
N TYR A 432 -13.17 -23.19 -2.95
CA TYR A 432 -12.30 -23.70 -4.00
C TYR A 432 -10.83 -23.25 -3.78
N LEU A 433 -10.62 -21.95 -3.52
CA LEU A 433 -9.29 -21.40 -3.31
C LEU A 433 -8.59 -22.00 -2.07
N ILE A 434 -9.34 -22.16 -0.98
CA ILE A 434 -8.86 -22.79 0.25
C ILE A 434 -8.51 -24.26 0.01
N GLU A 435 -9.34 -25.01 -0.71
CA GLU A 435 -9.06 -26.40 -1.01
C GLU A 435 -7.84 -26.56 -1.94
N MET A 436 -7.68 -25.69 -2.95
CA MET A 436 -6.53 -25.72 -3.85
C MET A 436 -5.21 -25.48 -3.09
N GLY A 437 -5.13 -24.45 -2.25
CA GLY A 437 -3.94 -24.22 -1.43
C GLY A 437 -3.65 -25.37 -0.48
N SER A 438 -4.67 -25.92 0.15
CA SER A 438 -4.56 -27.07 1.06
C SER A 438 -4.10 -28.34 0.33
N TRP A 439 -4.59 -28.55 -0.89
CA TRP A 439 -4.19 -29.68 -1.72
C TRP A 439 -2.71 -29.63 -2.11
N MET A 440 -2.17 -28.44 -2.42
CA MET A 440 -0.74 -28.28 -2.75
C MET A 440 0.16 -28.63 -1.56
N VAL A 441 -0.22 -28.20 -0.36
CA VAL A 441 0.52 -28.56 0.87
C VAL A 441 0.48 -30.07 1.10
N ARG A 442 -0.70 -30.69 0.95
CA ARG A 442 -0.89 -32.14 1.18
C ARG A 442 -0.20 -33.01 0.13
N SER A 443 -0.30 -32.63 -1.15
CA SER A 443 0.10 -33.49 -2.27
C SER A 443 1.54 -33.29 -2.71
N TYR A 444 2.08 -32.08 -2.54
CA TYR A 444 3.43 -31.72 -2.99
C TYR A 444 4.37 -31.35 -1.84
N GLY A 445 3.89 -31.38 -0.59
CA GLY A 445 4.71 -31.02 0.57
C GLY A 445 5.16 -29.55 0.55
N ALA A 446 4.38 -28.68 -0.09
CA ALA A 446 4.63 -27.24 -0.05
C ALA A 446 4.51 -26.72 1.38
N LYS A 447 5.35 -25.73 1.74
CA LYS A 447 5.19 -24.96 2.99
C LYS A 447 4.51 -23.63 2.74
N GLY A 448 4.77 -22.99 1.60
CA GLY A 448 4.20 -21.70 1.24
C GLY A 448 3.12 -21.78 0.16
N ILE A 449 2.12 -20.90 0.28
CA ILE A 449 1.16 -20.59 -0.79
C ILE A 449 1.23 -19.08 -1.04
N TYR A 450 1.47 -18.70 -2.29
CA TYR A 450 1.47 -17.32 -2.72
C TYR A 450 0.18 -17.01 -3.48
N LEU A 451 -0.53 -15.98 -3.00
CA LEU A 451 -1.80 -15.51 -3.54
C LEU A 451 -1.56 -14.25 -4.37
N ASP A 452 -1.49 -14.44 -5.68
CA ASP A 452 -1.27 -13.37 -6.65
C ASP A 452 -2.46 -12.42 -6.70
N GLN A 453 -2.17 -11.12 -6.93
CA GLN A 453 -3.12 -10.01 -7.05
C GLN A 453 -3.93 -9.69 -5.78
N LEU A 454 -3.73 -10.38 -4.66
CA LEU A 454 -4.53 -10.15 -3.46
C LEU A 454 -4.30 -8.76 -2.85
N GLY A 455 -3.05 -8.32 -2.74
CA GLY A 455 -2.67 -7.03 -2.18
C GLY A 455 -2.24 -5.98 -3.21
N SER A 456 -2.32 -6.27 -4.52
CA SER A 456 -1.85 -5.37 -5.57
C SER A 456 -2.95 -4.80 -6.47
N ALA A 457 -4.12 -5.42 -6.46
CA ALA A 457 -5.19 -5.07 -7.38
C ALA A 457 -6.27 -4.20 -6.72
N GLU A 458 -6.97 -3.45 -7.55
CA GLU A 458 -8.05 -2.56 -7.13
C GLU A 458 -9.23 -3.36 -6.58
N PRO A 459 -9.66 -3.15 -5.32
CA PRO A 459 -10.93 -3.67 -4.84
C PRO A 459 -12.09 -2.90 -5.47
N PHE A 460 -13.14 -3.62 -5.89
CA PHE A 460 -14.34 -3.04 -6.50
C PHE A 460 -15.57 -3.30 -5.62
N PRO A 461 -16.62 -2.46 -5.71
CA PRO A 461 -17.94 -2.81 -5.17
C PRO A 461 -18.58 -3.93 -5.98
N CYS A 462 -19.17 -4.91 -5.31
CA CYS A 462 -19.91 -5.99 -5.97
C CYS A 462 -21.40 -5.85 -5.75
N TYR A 463 -22.17 -5.73 -6.84
CA TYR A 463 -23.63 -5.56 -6.78
C TYR A 463 -24.40 -6.88 -6.97
N ASP A 464 -23.71 -8.02 -7.12
CA ASP A 464 -24.38 -9.31 -7.27
C ASP A 464 -25.09 -9.71 -5.96
N PRO A 465 -26.44 -9.83 -5.96
CA PRO A 465 -27.21 -10.17 -4.77
C PRO A 465 -27.07 -11.63 -4.33
N ASP A 466 -26.55 -12.50 -5.21
CA ASP A 466 -26.39 -13.93 -4.93
C ASP A 466 -25.07 -14.22 -4.20
N HIS A 467 -24.19 -13.22 -4.06
CA HIS A 467 -22.97 -13.34 -3.29
C HIS A 467 -23.20 -13.12 -1.79
N THR A 468 -22.33 -13.68 -0.94
CA THR A 468 -22.56 -13.75 0.51
C THR A 468 -22.21 -12.48 1.29
N HIS A 469 -21.78 -11.41 0.62
CA HIS A 469 -21.54 -10.12 1.28
C HIS A 469 -22.85 -9.43 1.66
N SER A 470 -22.84 -8.75 2.80
CA SER A 470 -24.01 -8.01 3.30
C SER A 470 -24.17 -6.62 2.68
N ASP A 471 -23.12 -6.09 2.04
CA ASP A 471 -23.12 -4.81 1.36
C ASP A 471 -22.08 -4.82 0.22
N ILE A 472 -22.22 -3.92 -0.74
CA ILE A 472 -21.40 -3.84 -1.96
C ILE A 472 -19.92 -3.56 -1.67
N GLY A 473 -19.59 -2.85 -0.59
CA GLY A 473 -18.23 -2.47 -0.21
C GLY A 473 -17.46 -3.51 0.61
N ARG A 474 -17.97 -4.73 0.78
CA ARG A 474 -17.36 -5.75 1.66
C ARG A 474 -16.35 -6.68 0.98
N PHE A 475 -15.59 -6.16 0.05
CA PHE A 475 -14.54 -6.89 -0.65
C PHE A 475 -13.45 -7.40 0.30
N ASN A 476 -12.94 -6.54 1.17
CA ASN A 476 -11.80 -6.84 2.04
C ASN A 476 -12.09 -7.97 3.04
N GLN A 477 -13.31 -8.01 3.59
CA GLN A 477 -13.73 -9.08 4.52
C GLN A 477 -13.73 -10.46 3.84
N GLY A 478 -13.99 -10.50 2.53
CA GLY A 478 -13.92 -11.74 1.76
C GLY A 478 -12.49 -12.31 1.75
N TYR A 479 -11.49 -11.49 1.45
CA TYR A 479 -10.10 -11.91 1.48
C TYR A 479 -9.57 -12.20 2.89
N LEU A 480 -9.93 -11.39 3.89
CA LEU A 480 -9.57 -11.67 5.29
C LEU A 480 -10.05 -13.05 5.73
N ARG A 481 -11.27 -13.43 5.33
CA ARG A 481 -11.79 -14.77 5.60
C ARG A 481 -10.99 -15.87 4.90
N VAL A 482 -10.69 -15.68 3.60
CA VAL A 482 -9.87 -16.64 2.83
C VAL A 482 -8.50 -16.83 3.47
N LEU A 483 -7.80 -15.74 3.78
CA LEU A 483 -6.46 -15.79 4.40
C LEU A 483 -6.50 -16.53 5.73
N LYS A 484 -7.44 -16.19 6.61
CA LYS A 484 -7.60 -16.81 7.92
C LYS A 484 -7.89 -18.32 7.82
N GLU A 485 -8.88 -18.69 7.01
CA GLU A 485 -9.29 -20.09 6.87
C GLU A 485 -8.23 -20.93 6.14
N LEU A 486 -7.59 -20.39 5.10
CA LEU A 486 -6.51 -21.08 4.37
C LEU A 486 -5.30 -21.31 5.27
N LEU A 487 -4.84 -20.26 5.99
CA LEU A 487 -3.69 -20.37 6.88
C LEU A 487 -3.94 -21.43 7.97
N ALA A 488 -5.10 -21.39 8.60
CA ALA A 488 -5.48 -22.38 9.62
C ALA A 488 -5.51 -23.79 9.05
N ARG A 489 -6.04 -23.99 7.83
CA ARG A 489 -6.13 -25.30 7.20
C ARG A 489 -4.78 -25.86 6.78
N ILE A 490 -3.91 -25.05 6.17
CA ILE A 490 -2.58 -25.51 5.76
C ILE A 490 -1.68 -25.80 6.96
N ARG A 491 -1.78 -25.02 8.04
CA ARG A 491 -1.08 -25.30 9.30
C ARG A 491 -1.60 -26.55 10.01
N GLY A 492 -2.86 -26.91 9.84
CA GLY A 492 -3.40 -28.19 10.28
C GLY A 492 -2.82 -29.42 9.52
N ILE A 493 -2.24 -29.20 8.32
CA ILE A 493 -1.55 -30.23 7.54
C ILE A 493 -0.05 -30.23 7.86
N ASN A 494 0.56 -29.05 7.91
CA ASN A 494 1.96 -28.83 8.24
C ASN A 494 2.07 -27.51 9.03
N GLU A 495 2.45 -27.59 10.31
CA GLU A 495 2.53 -26.45 11.23
C GLU A 495 3.48 -25.34 10.76
N ASP A 496 4.49 -25.70 9.98
CA ASP A 496 5.47 -24.80 9.36
C ASP A 496 4.93 -24.02 8.14
N SER A 497 3.67 -24.20 7.77
CA SER A 497 3.11 -23.57 6.59
C SER A 497 2.87 -22.06 6.79
N PHE A 498 2.97 -21.32 5.67
CA PHE A 498 2.80 -19.86 5.62
C PHE A 498 2.14 -19.41 4.33
N LEU A 499 1.67 -18.16 4.33
CA LEU A 499 1.13 -17.50 3.14
C LEU A 499 2.03 -16.34 2.70
N MET A 500 2.00 -16.04 1.42
CA MET A 500 2.56 -14.85 0.79
C MET A 500 1.50 -14.21 -0.11
N ILE A 501 1.61 -12.90 -0.34
CA ILE A 501 0.73 -12.18 -1.26
C ILE A 501 1.54 -11.30 -2.22
N GLU A 502 0.93 -10.99 -3.37
CA GLU A 502 1.44 -9.92 -4.22
C GLU A 502 1.11 -8.57 -3.58
N ASN A 503 2.13 -7.72 -3.49
CA ASN A 503 2.14 -6.44 -2.82
C ASN A 503 1.76 -6.52 -1.34
N CYS A 504 1.42 -5.41 -0.71
CA CYS A 504 1.20 -5.30 0.72
C CYS A 504 -0.19 -4.71 1.03
N GLY A 505 -0.67 -5.05 2.21
CA GLY A 505 -1.86 -4.46 2.80
C GLY A 505 -1.81 -4.68 4.30
N ASP A 506 -2.06 -3.64 5.06
CA ASP A 506 -1.93 -3.65 6.51
C ASP A 506 -2.79 -4.73 7.19
N ILE A 507 -4.06 -4.85 6.80
CA ILE A 507 -4.97 -5.87 7.33
C ILE A 507 -4.65 -7.29 6.86
N TYR A 508 -4.01 -7.44 5.69
CA TYR A 508 -3.61 -8.75 5.15
C TYR A 508 -2.32 -9.24 5.82
N GLY A 509 -1.45 -8.32 6.24
CA GLY A 509 -0.20 -8.62 6.93
C GLY A 509 -0.33 -9.49 8.17
N SER A 510 -1.50 -9.46 8.84
CA SER A 510 -1.81 -10.33 9.99
C SER A 510 -1.75 -11.83 9.67
N TYR A 511 -1.92 -12.22 8.41
CA TYR A 511 -2.05 -13.62 7.99
C TYR A 511 -0.94 -14.10 7.06
N VAL A 512 -0.03 -13.21 6.65
CA VAL A 512 1.01 -13.55 5.67
C VAL A 512 2.40 -13.36 6.25
N TRP A 513 3.33 -14.22 5.82
CA TRP A 513 4.74 -14.05 6.15
C TRP A 513 5.37 -12.94 5.30
N GLY A 514 5.13 -12.93 3.99
CA GLY A 514 5.82 -12.06 3.07
C GLY A 514 4.89 -11.40 2.05
N SER A 515 5.17 -10.14 1.77
CA SER A 515 4.47 -9.32 0.79
C SER A 515 5.44 -8.91 -0.32
N LEU A 516 5.17 -9.38 -1.56
CA LEU A 516 6.00 -9.03 -2.72
C LEU A 516 5.73 -7.57 -3.10
N THR A 517 6.60 -6.67 -2.66
CA THR A 517 6.52 -5.26 -3.03
C THR A 517 7.24 -5.00 -4.34
N TRP A 518 6.51 -4.49 -5.31
CA TRP A 518 7.03 -4.13 -6.62
C TRP A 518 6.25 -2.96 -7.20
N ASN A 519 6.82 -2.33 -8.22
CA ASN A 519 6.18 -1.28 -8.97
C ASN A 519 6.08 -1.67 -10.46
N GLY A 520 4.87 -1.61 -10.99
CA GLY A 520 4.58 -1.78 -12.42
C GLY A 520 4.22 -0.47 -13.13
N GLU A 521 4.01 0.61 -12.37
CA GLU A 521 3.62 1.93 -12.83
C GLU A 521 4.76 2.95 -12.65
N ASP A 522 4.68 4.06 -13.34
CA ASP A 522 5.69 5.14 -13.28
C ASP A 522 5.24 6.26 -12.33
N TYR A 523 5.27 5.99 -11.03
CA TYR A 523 5.03 6.97 -9.97
C TYR A 523 6.23 7.13 -9.02
N ASP A 524 6.15 8.07 -8.08
CA ASP A 524 7.23 8.38 -7.13
C ASP A 524 7.25 7.38 -5.96
N GLU A 525 7.85 6.21 -6.19
CA GLU A 525 7.93 5.11 -5.22
C GLU A 525 8.59 5.53 -3.91
N PHE A 526 7.95 5.17 -2.80
CA PHE A 526 8.47 5.42 -1.46
C PHE A 526 8.14 4.25 -0.52
N TYR A 527 8.83 3.13 -0.67
CA TYR A 527 8.58 1.89 0.09
C TYR A 527 8.87 2.02 1.59
N ASN A 528 9.61 3.06 1.99
CA ASN A 528 9.85 3.40 3.39
C ASN A 528 8.53 3.66 4.14
N LEU A 529 7.50 4.16 3.45
CA LEU A 529 6.20 4.43 4.05
C LEU A 529 5.60 3.21 4.72
N PHE A 530 5.47 2.10 3.98
CA PHE A 530 4.91 0.87 4.53
C PHE A 530 5.85 0.22 5.55
N LYS A 531 7.17 0.23 5.26
CA LYS A 531 8.18 -0.32 6.17
C LYS A 531 8.27 0.42 7.51
N TYR A 532 8.12 1.74 7.51
CA TYR A 532 8.10 2.54 8.72
C TYR A 532 6.81 2.32 9.52
N THR A 533 5.67 2.25 8.83
CA THR A 533 4.38 2.07 9.50
C THR A 533 4.24 0.67 10.11
N PHE A 534 4.76 -0.37 9.42
CA PHE A 534 4.71 -1.77 9.84
C PHE A 534 6.10 -2.43 9.75
N PRO A 535 7.05 -2.06 10.62
CA PRO A 535 8.42 -2.58 10.56
C PRO A 535 8.52 -4.09 10.77
N GLU A 536 7.52 -4.72 11.38
CA GLU A 536 7.44 -6.17 11.62
C GLU A 536 7.03 -6.97 10.36
N TYR A 537 6.37 -6.32 9.40
CA TYR A 537 5.95 -7.00 8.17
C TYR A 537 7.14 -7.21 7.23
N VAL A 538 7.22 -8.41 6.66
CA VAL A 538 8.30 -8.79 5.75
C VAL A 538 7.97 -8.33 4.35
N GLN A 539 8.73 -7.37 3.85
CA GLN A 539 8.72 -7.00 2.44
C GLN A 539 9.63 -7.94 1.66
N VAL A 540 9.15 -8.41 0.52
CA VAL A 540 9.90 -9.20 -0.44
C VAL A 540 10.07 -8.36 -1.70
N ASN A 541 11.30 -7.98 -2.04
CA ASN A 541 11.54 -7.07 -3.17
C ASN A 541 12.03 -7.82 -4.40
N MET A 542 11.43 -7.49 -5.56
CA MET A 542 11.83 -8.05 -6.84
C MET A 542 13.17 -7.46 -7.27
N CYS A 543 14.23 -8.30 -7.26
CA CYS A 543 15.60 -7.95 -7.62
C CYS A 543 16.04 -8.68 -8.91
N ASN A 544 15.16 -8.73 -9.90
CA ASN A 544 15.45 -9.37 -11.18
C ASN A 544 16.05 -8.40 -12.18
N PRO A 545 17.11 -8.79 -12.92
CA PRO A 545 17.59 -8.00 -14.04
C PRO A 545 16.48 -7.81 -15.08
N LYS A 546 16.21 -6.58 -15.46
CA LYS A 546 15.15 -6.25 -16.43
C LYS A 546 15.53 -6.70 -17.83
N ARG A 547 14.69 -7.51 -18.49
CA ARG A 547 14.98 -8.08 -19.83
C ARG A 547 14.98 -7.04 -20.96
N HIS A 548 14.26 -5.93 -20.77
CA HIS A 548 14.14 -4.85 -21.76
C HIS A 548 15.28 -3.82 -21.64
N LEU A 549 16.13 -3.95 -20.63
CA LEU A 549 17.32 -3.10 -20.44
C LEU A 549 18.59 -3.87 -20.79
N GLU A 550 19.60 -3.16 -21.30
CA GLU A 550 20.89 -3.72 -21.71
C GLU A 550 22.04 -2.88 -21.13
N GLY A 551 23.23 -3.48 -21.02
CA GLY A 551 24.45 -2.82 -20.60
C GLY A 551 24.32 -2.07 -19.28
N GLU A 552 24.85 -0.84 -19.21
CA GLU A 552 24.91 0.00 -18.02
C GLU A 552 23.52 0.28 -17.43
N ALA A 553 22.49 0.53 -18.25
CA ALA A 553 21.14 0.78 -17.76
C ALA A 553 20.55 -0.44 -17.02
N ARG A 554 20.85 -1.66 -17.48
CA ARG A 554 20.46 -2.90 -16.84
C ARG A 554 21.20 -3.09 -15.51
N ALA A 555 22.49 -2.80 -15.46
CA ALA A 555 23.29 -2.86 -14.25
C ALA A 555 22.81 -1.86 -13.21
N CYS A 556 22.67 -0.58 -13.57
CA CYS A 556 22.18 0.47 -12.67
C CYS A 556 20.79 0.11 -12.08
N ARG A 557 19.91 -0.45 -12.89
CA ARG A 557 18.58 -0.86 -12.38
C ARG A 557 18.67 -2.02 -11.40
N LEU A 558 19.50 -3.03 -11.66
CA LEU A 558 19.69 -4.16 -10.74
C LEU A 558 20.31 -3.67 -9.41
N HIS A 559 21.34 -2.83 -9.48
CA HIS A 559 21.96 -2.24 -8.30
C HIS A 559 20.96 -1.44 -7.48
N LYS A 560 20.14 -0.58 -8.13
CA LYS A 560 19.08 0.18 -7.46
C LYS A 560 18.09 -0.71 -6.73
N ASP A 561 17.60 -1.78 -7.37
CA ASP A 561 16.64 -2.70 -6.77
C ASP A 561 17.25 -3.48 -5.58
N LEU A 562 18.49 -3.95 -5.69
CA LEU A 562 19.23 -4.63 -4.62
C LEU A 562 19.57 -3.68 -3.46
N ASN A 563 20.06 -2.47 -3.76
CA ASN A 563 20.41 -1.48 -2.74
C ASN A 563 19.18 -1.08 -1.92
N ARG A 564 18.04 -0.81 -2.59
CA ARG A 564 16.78 -0.53 -1.90
C ARG A 564 16.35 -1.70 -0.99
N ALA A 565 16.45 -2.93 -1.47
CA ALA A 565 16.12 -4.11 -0.68
C ALA A 565 17.04 -4.26 0.56
N LEU A 566 18.32 -3.88 0.45
CA LEU A 566 19.27 -3.84 1.58
C LEU A 566 18.87 -2.75 2.60
N LEU A 567 18.53 -1.55 2.14
CA LEU A 567 18.12 -0.45 3.03
C LEU A 567 16.90 -0.85 3.88
N LEU A 568 15.90 -1.49 3.24
CA LEU A 568 14.64 -1.90 3.86
C LEU A 568 14.71 -3.21 4.64
N GLY A 569 15.85 -3.94 4.58
CA GLY A 569 15.97 -5.26 5.17
C GLY A 569 15.05 -6.31 4.51
N SER A 570 14.69 -6.10 3.25
CA SER A 570 13.75 -6.96 2.52
C SER A 570 14.35 -8.33 2.19
N VAL A 571 13.48 -9.30 1.91
CA VAL A 571 13.85 -10.58 1.31
C VAL A 571 14.04 -10.37 -0.20
N PHE A 572 15.11 -10.89 -0.77
CA PHE A 572 15.38 -10.76 -2.20
C PHE A 572 14.57 -11.80 -2.98
N TRP A 573 13.84 -11.34 -3.98
CA TRP A 573 13.15 -12.17 -4.95
C TRP A 573 13.95 -12.20 -6.24
N VAL A 574 14.64 -13.31 -6.52
CA VAL A 574 15.56 -13.42 -7.66
C VAL A 574 15.18 -14.60 -8.55
N GLY A 575 14.98 -14.34 -9.84
CA GLY A 575 14.78 -15.41 -10.83
C GLY A 575 16.11 -15.98 -11.30
N LEU A 576 16.44 -17.17 -10.86
CA LEU A 576 17.75 -17.76 -11.10
C LEU A 576 18.04 -18.03 -12.58
N GLU A 577 17.06 -18.49 -13.34
CA GLU A 577 17.24 -18.67 -14.78
C GLU A 577 17.54 -17.36 -15.51
N LYS A 578 17.12 -16.24 -14.97
CA LYS A 578 17.47 -14.89 -15.45
C LYS A 578 18.85 -14.48 -14.94
N ALA A 579 19.19 -14.85 -13.71
CA ALA A 579 20.49 -14.58 -13.14
C ALA A 579 21.60 -15.39 -13.83
N ALA A 580 21.33 -16.64 -14.21
CA ALA A 580 22.27 -17.48 -14.95
C ALA A 580 22.70 -16.91 -16.32
N THR A 581 21.99 -15.92 -16.84
CA THR A 581 22.32 -15.20 -18.08
C THR A 581 22.97 -13.84 -17.84
N LEU A 582 23.33 -13.52 -16.58
CA LEU A 582 24.01 -12.27 -16.25
C LEU A 582 25.48 -12.31 -16.67
N GLU A 583 25.99 -11.15 -17.03
CA GLU A 583 27.42 -10.91 -17.15
C GLU A 583 28.10 -11.13 -15.79
N ASP A 584 29.36 -11.53 -15.80
CA ASP A 584 30.12 -11.88 -14.58
C ASP A 584 30.11 -10.76 -13.52
N GLU A 585 30.11 -9.50 -13.94
CA GLU A 585 30.04 -8.33 -13.06
C GLU A 585 28.72 -8.26 -12.29
N LEU A 586 27.58 -8.49 -12.96
CA LEU A 586 26.27 -8.50 -12.32
C LEU A 586 26.11 -9.68 -11.38
N HIS A 587 26.67 -10.84 -11.72
CA HIS A 587 26.76 -11.99 -10.83
C HIS A 587 27.58 -11.68 -9.58
N ALA A 588 28.70 -11.00 -9.73
CA ALA A 588 29.55 -10.61 -8.61
C ALA A 588 28.83 -9.65 -7.66
N TYR A 589 28.11 -8.65 -8.21
CA TYR A 589 27.34 -7.72 -7.40
C TYR A 589 26.18 -8.41 -6.67
N LEU A 590 25.43 -9.27 -7.33
CA LEU A 590 24.38 -10.05 -6.70
C LEU A 590 24.90 -10.89 -5.53
N LYS A 591 26.04 -11.58 -5.71
CA LYS A 591 26.68 -12.36 -4.62
C LYS A 591 27.12 -11.47 -3.46
N ALA A 592 27.69 -10.30 -3.76
CA ALA A 592 28.08 -9.33 -2.74
C ALA A 592 26.86 -8.81 -1.95
N ALA A 593 25.77 -8.48 -2.65
CA ALA A 593 24.51 -8.04 -2.03
C ALA A 593 23.90 -9.12 -1.13
N ILE A 594 23.89 -10.39 -1.58
CA ILE A 594 23.42 -11.52 -0.76
C ILE A 594 24.30 -11.71 0.47
N THR A 595 25.61 -11.62 0.33
CA THR A 595 26.55 -11.72 1.44
C THR A 595 26.30 -10.62 2.47
N LEU A 596 26.16 -9.38 2.01
CA LEU A 596 25.85 -8.24 2.86
C LEU A 596 24.48 -8.39 3.54
N ARG A 597 23.46 -8.84 2.79
CA ARG A 597 22.11 -9.08 3.34
C ARG A 597 22.13 -10.11 4.48
N ASN A 598 22.86 -11.20 4.31
CA ASN A 598 23.03 -12.23 5.34
C ASN A 598 23.79 -11.68 6.56
N ARG A 599 24.81 -10.86 6.35
CA ARG A 599 25.55 -10.18 7.42
C ARG A 599 24.66 -9.20 8.21
N LEU A 600 23.73 -8.54 7.55
CA LEU A 600 22.78 -7.61 8.14
C LEU A 600 21.62 -8.30 8.88
N ASN A 601 21.29 -9.54 8.56
CA ASN A 601 20.12 -10.23 9.12
C ASN A 601 20.06 -10.23 10.66
N PRO A 602 21.14 -10.45 11.41
CA PRO A 602 21.13 -10.35 12.88
C PRO A 602 20.78 -8.95 13.41
N PHE A 603 21.04 -7.90 12.64
CA PHE A 603 20.65 -6.53 12.99
C PHE A 603 19.16 -6.30 12.72
N PHE A 604 18.66 -6.71 11.55
CA PHE A 604 17.25 -6.61 11.20
C PHE A 604 16.33 -7.38 12.16
N LYS A 605 16.78 -8.54 12.66
CA LYS A 605 16.04 -9.32 13.65
C LYS A 605 15.91 -8.63 15.02
N ARG A 606 16.77 -7.67 15.34
CA ARG A 606 16.83 -6.95 16.61
C ARG A 606 16.68 -5.45 16.43
N GLY A 607 16.28 -5.00 15.29
CA GLY A 607 16.17 -3.59 14.98
C GLY A 607 14.78 -3.21 14.52
N THR A 608 14.41 -1.98 14.79
CA THR A 608 13.22 -1.34 14.27
C THR A 608 13.63 -0.33 13.21
N PHE A 609 13.03 -0.42 12.03
CA PHE A 609 13.22 0.56 10.97
C PHE A 609 12.57 1.89 11.39
N VAL A 610 13.33 2.97 11.37
CA VAL A 610 12.87 4.31 11.76
C VAL A 610 13.11 5.36 10.68
N ASP A 611 13.29 4.91 9.44
CA ASP A 611 13.51 5.72 8.24
C ASP A 611 14.71 6.67 8.39
N ASP A 612 14.46 7.97 8.50
CA ASP A 612 15.51 8.97 8.72
C ASP A 612 15.38 9.72 10.06
N GLU A 613 14.56 9.22 10.98
CA GLU A 613 14.44 9.82 12.31
C GLU A 613 15.80 9.85 13.04
N GLY A 614 16.15 10.99 13.57
CA GLY A 614 17.44 11.23 14.25
C GLY A 614 18.60 11.52 13.28
N ILE A 615 18.38 11.51 11.97
CA ILE A 615 19.37 11.98 10.99
C ILE A 615 19.20 13.48 10.80
N VAL A 616 20.24 14.23 11.12
CA VAL A 616 20.25 15.71 11.05
C VAL A 616 20.77 16.21 9.70
N GLU A 617 21.74 15.47 9.13
CA GLU A 617 22.28 15.75 7.79
C GLU A 617 22.68 14.45 7.09
N LYS A 618 22.20 14.31 5.85
CA LYS A 618 22.59 13.22 4.95
C LYS A 618 23.75 13.65 4.05
N PRO A 619 24.68 12.75 3.70
CA PRO A 619 25.69 13.04 2.68
C PRO A 619 24.98 13.34 1.35
N GLU A 620 25.49 14.32 0.62
CA GLU A 620 24.91 14.78 -0.65
C GLU A 620 24.83 13.65 -1.69
N GLY A 621 23.68 13.50 -2.36
CA GLY A 621 23.47 12.49 -3.40
C GLY A 621 23.31 11.05 -2.89
N MET A 622 23.25 10.83 -1.58
CA MET A 622 23.13 9.50 -0.97
C MET A 622 21.78 9.33 -0.30
N GLU A 623 21.23 8.12 -0.42
CA GLU A 623 20.07 7.69 0.38
C GLU A 623 20.55 7.06 1.69
N VAL A 624 19.98 7.46 2.81
CA VAL A 624 20.36 6.97 4.14
C VAL A 624 19.10 6.56 4.89
N VAL A 625 19.14 5.38 5.48
CA VAL A 625 18.11 4.90 6.40
C VAL A 625 18.69 4.54 7.75
N HIS A 626 17.87 4.64 8.77
CA HIS A 626 18.22 4.36 10.16
C HIS A 626 17.42 3.18 10.70
N TRP A 627 18.10 2.25 11.37
CA TRP A 627 17.57 1.15 12.14
C TRP A 627 18.01 1.30 13.59
N ARG A 628 17.05 1.43 14.51
CA ARG A 628 17.30 1.47 15.95
C ARG A 628 17.40 0.04 16.47
N LEU A 629 18.49 -0.28 17.17
CA LEU A 629 18.76 -1.65 17.63
C LEU A 629 18.26 -1.88 19.04
N ASP A 630 17.62 -3.03 19.28
CA ASP A 630 17.23 -3.47 20.62
C ASP A 630 18.47 -3.63 21.50
N GLY A 631 18.41 -3.11 22.71
CA GLY A 631 19.52 -3.15 23.67
C GLY A 631 20.54 -2.02 23.47
N GLY A 632 20.25 -1.06 22.60
CA GLY A 632 21.04 0.15 22.37
C GLY A 632 21.95 0.07 21.15
N GLY A 633 22.17 1.25 20.54
CA GLY A 633 22.93 1.44 19.33
C GLY A 633 22.07 1.59 18.07
N ASP A 634 22.69 2.10 17.03
CA ASP A 634 22.05 2.47 15.78
C ASP A 634 22.81 1.86 14.59
N LEU A 635 22.05 1.42 13.58
CA LEU A 635 22.56 1.00 12.29
C LEU A 635 22.07 1.97 11.23
N TYR A 636 23.00 2.61 10.53
CA TYR A 636 22.72 3.43 9.37
C TYR A 636 23.15 2.67 8.12
N ILE A 637 22.27 2.56 7.12
CA ILE A 637 22.59 1.96 5.82
C ILE A 637 22.50 3.05 4.77
N ILE A 638 23.58 3.22 4.01
CA ILE A 638 23.75 4.28 3.04
C ILE A 638 23.88 3.66 1.64
N SER A 639 23.03 4.09 0.72
CA SER A 639 23.16 3.78 -0.70
C SER A 639 23.86 4.93 -1.42
N ASN A 640 24.97 4.63 -2.07
CA ASN A 640 25.83 5.56 -2.81
C ASN A 640 26.13 4.99 -4.22
N PRO A 641 25.13 4.95 -5.11
CA PRO A 641 25.28 4.32 -6.43
C PRO A 641 26.33 5.00 -7.31
N GLU A 642 26.52 6.30 -7.14
CA GLU A 642 27.52 7.10 -7.89
C GLU A 642 28.94 6.99 -7.31
N ARG A 643 29.12 6.25 -6.19
CA ARG A 643 30.39 6.12 -5.45
C ARG A 643 31.07 7.47 -5.17
N VAL A 644 30.27 8.47 -4.80
CA VAL A 644 30.76 9.80 -4.41
C VAL A 644 31.70 9.66 -3.22
N GLU A 645 32.90 10.18 -3.32
CA GLU A 645 33.88 10.10 -2.24
C GLU A 645 33.61 11.14 -1.14
N GLY A 646 33.73 10.70 0.09
CA GLY A 646 33.59 11.55 1.26
C GLY A 646 32.15 11.82 1.63
N GLY A 647 31.93 12.81 2.45
CA GLY A 647 30.62 13.17 3.00
C GLY A 647 30.58 13.01 4.53
N VAL A 648 29.59 13.63 5.12
CA VAL A 648 29.35 13.57 6.56
C VAL A 648 27.92 13.13 6.79
N LEU A 649 27.74 12.12 7.62
CA LEU A 649 26.45 11.76 8.21
C LEU A 649 26.38 12.41 9.59
N ALA A 650 25.45 13.35 9.80
CA ALA A 650 25.20 13.91 11.13
C ALA A 650 23.92 13.32 11.72
N THR A 651 24.03 12.80 12.94
CA THR A 651 22.91 12.16 13.63
C THR A 651 22.76 12.74 15.04
N GLU A 652 21.55 12.73 15.58
CA GLU A 652 21.33 13.03 17.00
C GLU A 652 22.12 12.06 17.87
N LEU A 653 22.70 12.57 18.96
CA LEU A 653 23.39 11.70 19.93
C LEU A 653 22.33 10.99 20.79
N PRO A 654 22.39 9.64 20.90
CA PRO A 654 21.51 8.91 21.81
C PRO A 654 21.79 9.28 23.26
N GLU A 655 20.78 9.10 24.13
CA GLU A 655 20.98 9.22 25.59
C GLU A 655 22.09 8.25 26.04
N GLY A 656 23.16 8.79 26.58
CA GLY A 656 24.35 8.03 26.99
C GLY A 656 25.54 8.16 26.04
N GLY A 657 25.38 8.77 24.88
CA GLY A 657 26.43 9.02 23.89
C GLY A 657 26.76 7.78 23.04
N ILE A 658 27.81 7.88 22.24
CA ILE A 658 28.34 6.81 21.37
C ILE A 658 29.70 6.40 21.91
N GLU A 659 29.92 5.09 22.18
CA GLU A 659 31.18 4.52 22.62
C GLU A 659 32.16 4.33 21.44
N GLY A 660 31.63 4.01 20.26
CA GLY A 660 32.42 3.82 19.05
C GLY A 660 31.57 3.67 17.79
N VAL A 661 32.20 3.97 16.66
CA VAL A 661 31.59 3.83 15.33
C VAL A 661 32.39 2.87 14.49
N ARG A 662 31.72 1.91 13.87
CA ARG A 662 32.31 0.94 12.95
C ARG A 662 31.54 0.93 11.63
N TYR A 663 32.21 0.52 10.56
CA TYR A 663 31.57 0.34 9.26
C TYR A 663 31.94 -1.01 8.63
N PHE A 664 31.12 -1.42 7.71
CA PHE A 664 31.40 -2.43 6.69
C PHE A 664 30.57 -2.11 5.43
N ASP A 665 31.03 -2.56 4.28
CA ASP A 665 30.37 -2.25 3.01
C ASP A 665 30.15 -3.49 2.13
N ILE A 666 29.53 -3.28 0.97
CA ILE A 666 29.20 -4.34 0.01
C ILE A 666 30.44 -4.93 -0.64
N ASP A 667 31.54 -4.18 -0.73
CA ASP A 667 32.82 -4.63 -1.31
C ASP A 667 33.66 -5.42 -0.29
N GLY A 668 33.20 -5.55 0.96
CA GLY A 668 33.86 -6.28 2.03
C GLY A 668 34.87 -5.45 2.83
N ASN A 669 34.93 -4.13 2.61
CA ASN A 669 35.77 -3.26 3.45
C ASN A 669 35.11 -3.10 4.83
N GLU A 670 35.93 -3.04 5.88
CA GLU A 670 35.44 -2.80 7.24
C GLU A 670 36.48 -2.08 8.10
N GLY A 671 36.03 -1.37 9.13
CA GLY A 671 36.93 -0.66 10.03
C GLY A 671 36.22 0.16 11.10
N ALA A 672 37.01 0.90 11.86
CA ALA A 672 36.49 1.92 12.78
C ALA A 672 36.44 3.28 12.07
N ILE A 673 35.49 4.10 12.46
CA ILE A 673 35.34 5.48 11.99
C ILE A 673 35.44 6.42 13.17
N GLU A 674 36.23 7.49 13.01
CA GLU A 674 36.21 8.60 13.97
C GLU A 674 34.97 9.46 13.77
N TYR A 675 34.35 9.88 14.86
CA TYR A 675 33.26 10.82 14.84
C TYR A 675 33.58 12.05 15.68
N ARG A 676 32.96 13.17 15.39
CA ARG A 676 33.06 14.41 16.17
C ARG A 676 31.73 14.69 16.85
N ARG A 677 31.81 15.12 18.11
CA ARG A 677 30.63 15.66 18.79
C ARG A 677 30.46 17.13 18.39
N GLY A 678 29.24 17.50 18.04
CA GLY A 678 28.85 18.85 17.69
C GLY A 678 27.50 19.22 18.28
N SER A 679 26.97 20.35 17.90
CA SER A 679 25.60 20.77 18.25
C SER A 679 24.98 21.52 17.08
N ARG A 680 23.69 21.25 16.82
CA ARG A 680 22.84 22.05 15.93
C ARG A 680 21.60 22.52 16.68
N GLY A 681 21.50 23.82 16.91
CA GLY A 681 20.48 24.38 17.78
C GLY A 681 20.60 23.83 19.21
N ALA A 682 19.55 23.20 19.73
CA ALA A 682 19.54 22.58 21.05
C ALA A 682 19.94 21.09 21.05
N ALA A 683 20.07 20.45 19.88
CA ALA A 683 20.42 19.04 19.77
C ALA A 683 21.95 18.82 19.78
N GLU A 684 22.39 17.86 20.59
CA GLU A 684 23.75 17.31 20.50
C GLU A 684 23.81 16.32 19.34
N ILE A 685 24.83 16.40 18.49
CA ILE A 685 24.98 15.56 17.30
C ILE A 685 26.33 14.84 17.26
N ALA A 686 26.33 13.71 16.54
CA ALA A 686 27.54 13.03 16.09
C ALA A 686 27.74 13.29 14.58
N GLU A 687 28.88 13.86 14.22
CA GLU A 687 29.31 14.01 12.82
C GLU A 687 30.23 12.86 12.46
N ILE A 688 29.79 11.96 11.60
CA ILE A 688 30.48 10.74 11.17
C ILE A 688 31.03 10.98 9.75
N SER A 689 32.34 11.03 9.60
CA SER A 689 32.99 11.17 8.28
C SER A 689 33.00 9.84 7.56
N LEU A 690 32.41 9.78 6.35
CA LEU A 690 32.36 8.54 5.57
C LEU A 690 33.78 8.09 5.14
N PRO A 691 34.06 6.77 5.16
CA PRO A 691 35.36 6.24 4.73
C PRO A 691 35.56 6.47 3.22
N LYS A 692 36.80 6.75 2.82
CA LYS A 692 37.15 6.87 1.40
C LYS A 692 37.14 5.50 0.73
N GLY A 693 36.68 5.45 -0.51
CA GLY A 693 36.63 4.23 -1.31
C GLY A 693 35.59 3.21 -0.80
N ALA A 694 34.55 3.66 -0.06
CA ALA A 694 33.45 2.80 0.34
C ALA A 694 32.66 2.29 -0.88
N GLY A 695 32.14 1.06 -0.78
CA GLY A 695 31.28 0.46 -1.79
C GLY A 695 29.93 1.18 -1.93
N GLU A 696 29.13 0.75 -2.92
CA GLU A 696 27.82 1.35 -3.20
C GLU A 696 26.82 1.24 -2.04
N VAL A 697 26.98 0.26 -1.17
CA VAL A 697 26.21 0.15 0.08
C VAL A 697 27.17 0.13 1.24
N LEU A 698 27.03 1.11 2.12
CA LEU A 698 27.82 1.28 3.33
C LEU A 698 26.93 1.14 4.56
N CYS A 699 27.35 0.35 5.52
CA CYS A 699 26.67 0.13 6.79
C CYS A 699 27.52 0.71 7.93
N ILE A 700 26.92 1.56 8.75
CA ILE A 700 27.58 2.20 9.91
C ILE A 700 26.84 1.75 11.17
N ILE A 701 27.60 1.24 12.14
CA ILE A 701 27.08 0.87 13.47
C ILE A 701 27.66 1.85 14.48
N ALA A 702 26.77 2.56 15.17
CA ALA A 702 27.06 3.42 16.29
C ALA A 702 26.58 2.76 17.61
N LYS A 703 27.46 2.55 18.57
CA LYS A 703 27.14 1.91 19.86
C LYS A 703 27.63 2.75 21.01
#